data_2a8d6f48c1f035ffdd6ffa3e24dcd236
#
_entry.id   2a8d6f48c1f035ffdd6ffa3e24dcd236
#
_cell.length_a   1.000
_cell.length_b   1.000
_cell.length_c   1.000
_cell.angle_alpha   90.00
_cell.angle_beta   90.00
_cell.angle_gamma   90.00
#
_symmetry.space_group_name_H-M   'P 1'
#
loop_
_entity.id
_entity.type
_entity.pdbx_description
1 polymer ?
#
loop_
_entity_poly.entity_id
_entity_poly.type
_entity_poly.pdbx_seq_one_letter_code
_entity_poly.pdbx_strand_id
1 'polypeptide(L)'
;MKVRLALSVAILFATLGCGEDERLGAVLVATRGAAGSGGQAGTGGQTSASFKVQTSVQQLFVTHATPEGEVVVLDSSGAKVQAGTADALGSIIFRKLKPGSGYRVRASATQEEVGPVTVMSVEGSQPPQSHYSQQKLEAGFNYITTRDGTTLAAYVTLPGPVGQGPYPTVVNYSGYSPAKPGEPLGDYAALCEALPILCDAPTDSSALVAGLMGFATVGVNMRGTGCSGGAYDFFETNQLLDGYDLIETIAAQDWVLGNRVAMTGLSYPGISQLFVAKTHPPSLVAITPLSVIGNAYTTMVPGGILNDGFALGWIENVLKKAQPYGQNWEQKRVDAGDTICAENQLLHGQMVDNVQMSLDNPFYTKELVDPLNPTLFASEIDVPVFLAGSWQDEQTGPYFFTLLDRFTKAPVKKLSVYNGVHPDGLAPQVLVEWKSFLDIYLAEQIPNISPLVRTLAPTLFKEIFGVSIDLPPDRFAGYTSFELAKADYEKEASLRVIFENGGASPSGAPIGTHEMSFAGWPVPGVVAERLYFQPDGSLSAAAPAPGAAASQFVLDPAAGQRGILAPGAALWDPLPGYDWKQPAVGSAVIFESAALTVDKVMLGSGSVDLWLSSNVDDADLEVNLSELRPDGQEMYVQSGWLRASHRALSAAATELWPEHAFTKEALQPLVPGQWVEARVGIAAFSHVFRVGSRIRVSVDTPGDSRADWRFRLAEFVGSAVHAVGHSAERPSSVVLPVLAGAAAKTALPPCPSLRAQQCRQSQAYANIPVP
;
A
#
# COMPACT_ATOMS: atom_id res chain seq x y z
N MET A 1 -0.83 36.34 -11.74
CA MET A 1 0.20 35.44 -12.27
C MET A 1 0.78 34.50 -11.21
N LYS A 2 0.16 34.36 -10.03
CA LYS A 2 0.61 33.48 -8.91
C LYS A 2 -0.33 32.29 -8.64
N VAL A 3 -1.37 32.07 -9.42
CA VAL A 3 -2.42 31.05 -9.17
C VAL A 3 -2.29 29.83 -10.11
N ARG A 4 -1.39 29.84 -11.10
CA ARG A 4 -1.24 28.72 -12.05
C ARG A 4 -0.07 27.77 -11.77
N LEU A 5 0.82 28.09 -10.82
CA LEU A 5 1.99 27.26 -10.50
C LEU A 5 1.65 26.06 -9.59
N ALA A 6 0.67 26.21 -8.73
CA ALA A 6 0.24 25.15 -7.83
C ALA A 6 -0.47 23.95 -8.52
N LEU A 7 -0.92 24.15 -9.79
CA LEU A 7 -1.71 23.15 -10.48
C LEU A 7 -0.89 22.03 -11.15
N SER A 8 0.36 22.26 -11.50
CA SER A 8 1.11 21.29 -12.34
C SER A 8 1.80 20.18 -11.52
N VAL A 9 2.20 20.43 -10.28
CA VAL A 9 2.80 19.41 -9.41
C VAL A 9 1.75 18.78 -8.50
N ALA A 10 0.71 19.51 -8.11
CA ALA A 10 -0.49 18.93 -7.48
C ALA A 10 -1.18 17.89 -8.37
N ILE A 11 -1.08 18.03 -9.71
CA ILE A 11 -1.57 17.03 -10.67
C ILE A 11 -0.76 15.73 -10.60
N LEU A 12 0.53 15.77 -10.27
CA LEU A 12 1.35 14.55 -10.13
C LEU A 12 0.97 13.70 -8.89
N PHE A 13 0.42 14.32 -7.84
CA PHE A 13 -0.05 13.64 -6.62
C PHE A 13 -1.59 13.54 -6.56
N ALA A 14 -2.33 14.44 -7.21
CA ALA A 14 -3.79 14.42 -7.24
C ALA A 14 -4.40 13.30 -8.13
N THR A 15 -3.58 12.64 -8.98
CA THR A 15 -4.03 11.42 -9.68
C THR A 15 -4.09 10.19 -8.78
N LEU A 16 -3.69 10.30 -7.51
CA LEU A 16 -3.87 9.30 -6.46
C LEU A 16 -5.10 9.55 -5.58
N GLY A 17 -5.75 10.70 -5.72
CA GLY A 17 -6.95 11.08 -4.96
C GLY A 17 -8.20 11.15 -5.82
N CYS A 18 -9.30 10.68 -5.28
CA CYS A 18 -10.65 10.65 -5.86
C CYS A 18 -11.15 12.02 -6.33
N GLY A 19 -11.81 12.01 -7.51
CA GLY A 19 -12.91 12.92 -7.78
C GLY A 19 -12.68 13.99 -8.83
N GLU A 20 -13.32 13.85 -9.94
CA GLU A 20 -14.40 14.74 -10.43
C GLU A 20 -15.03 14.17 -11.69
N ASP A 21 -16.36 14.19 -11.69
CA ASP A 21 -17.23 13.79 -12.79
C ASP A 21 -17.09 14.68 -14.02
N GLU A 22 -16.80 14.09 -15.18
CA GLU A 22 -17.35 14.61 -16.44
C GLU A 22 -17.91 13.46 -17.28
N ARG A 23 -19.22 13.54 -17.48
CA ARG A 23 -19.98 12.69 -18.39
C ARG A 23 -19.65 13.04 -19.83
N LEU A 24 -19.15 12.09 -20.59
CA LEU A 24 -19.27 12.14 -22.04
C LEU A 24 -19.63 10.76 -22.60
N GLY A 25 -20.71 10.79 -23.37
CA GLY A 25 -21.34 9.63 -23.94
C GLY A 25 -20.52 8.97 -25.06
N ALA A 26 -20.63 7.67 -25.12
CA ALA A 26 -20.09 6.83 -26.16
C ALA A 26 -20.80 7.07 -27.51
N VAL A 27 -20.01 7.31 -28.55
CA VAL A 27 -20.46 7.13 -29.93
C VAL A 27 -19.51 6.14 -30.61
N LEU A 28 -20.02 4.96 -30.87
CA LEU A 28 -19.36 3.94 -31.71
C LEU A 28 -19.55 4.32 -33.18
N VAL A 29 -18.48 4.52 -33.92
CA VAL A 29 -18.49 4.46 -35.38
C VAL A 29 -17.42 3.49 -35.84
N ALA A 30 -17.86 2.39 -36.39
CA ALA A 30 -17.01 1.40 -37.06
C ALA A 30 -16.73 1.84 -38.50
N THR A 31 -15.47 1.93 -38.90
CA THR A 31 -15.08 1.96 -40.31
C THR A 31 -14.09 0.85 -40.60
N ARG A 32 -14.46 0.03 -41.58
CA ARG A 32 -13.64 -1.02 -42.16
C ARG A 32 -12.54 -0.41 -43.03
N GLY A 33 -11.31 -0.88 -42.90
CA GLY A 33 -10.20 -0.63 -43.81
C GLY A 33 -9.39 -1.89 -44.00
N ALA A 34 -9.08 -2.20 -45.27
CA ALA A 34 -8.65 -3.47 -45.82
C ALA A 34 -7.16 -3.78 -45.63
N ALA A 35 -6.86 -5.06 -45.81
CA ALA A 35 -5.64 -5.80 -45.64
C ALA A 35 -4.44 -5.36 -46.52
N GLY A 36 -3.23 -5.61 -46.03
CA GLY A 36 -1.98 -5.70 -46.76
C GLY A 36 -1.19 -6.95 -46.36
N SER A 37 -0.90 -7.79 -47.31
CA SER A 37 -0.31 -9.12 -47.19
C SER A 37 1.23 -9.09 -47.20
N GLY A 38 1.85 -10.11 -46.60
CA GLY A 38 3.19 -10.53 -46.96
C GLY A 38 3.92 -11.42 -45.96
N GLY A 39 4.16 -12.70 -46.36
CA GLY A 39 5.21 -13.54 -45.77
C GLY A 39 4.83 -15.00 -45.51
N GLN A 40 5.07 -15.85 -46.53
CA GLN A 40 4.90 -17.31 -46.51
C GLN A 40 5.94 -18.04 -45.65
N ALA A 41 5.60 -19.15 -44.97
CA ALA A 41 5.82 -20.51 -45.52
C ALA A 41 5.41 -21.60 -44.53
N GLY A 42 4.84 -22.69 -45.03
CA GLY A 42 4.81 -24.00 -44.33
C GLY A 42 3.46 -24.70 -44.34
N THR A 43 3.29 -25.51 -45.31
CA THR A 43 2.19 -26.41 -45.70
C THR A 43 1.62 -27.28 -44.58
N GLY A 44 0.32 -27.27 -44.46
CA GLY A 44 -0.52 -28.21 -43.74
C GLY A 44 -1.93 -27.62 -43.66
N GLY A 45 -2.86 -28.12 -44.51
CA GLY A 45 -4.22 -27.59 -44.61
C GLY A 45 -5.03 -27.72 -43.31
N GLN A 46 -4.93 -26.74 -42.47
CA GLN A 46 -5.92 -26.42 -41.45
C GLN A 46 -6.56 -25.07 -41.85
N THR A 47 -7.88 -25.08 -42.03
CA THR A 47 -8.65 -23.83 -42.03
C THR A 47 -8.26 -23.08 -40.76
N SER A 48 -7.61 -21.92 -40.89
CA SER A 48 -7.25 -21.10 -39.74
C SER A 48 -8.55 -20.68 -39.07
N ALA A 49 -8.72 -21.04 -37.80
CA ALA A 49 -9.86 -20.59 -37.01
C ALA A 49 -9.91 -19.06 -36.98
N SER A 50 -11.14 -18.52 -36.90
CA SER A 50 -11.39 -17.08 -36.88
C SER A 50 -10.93 -16.41 -35.57
N PHE A 51 -10.60 -17.19 -34.54
CA PHE A 51 -10.14 -16.73 -33.24
C PHE A 51 -8.74 -17.24 -32.90
N LYS A 52 -8.09 -16.57 -31.94
CA LYS A 52 -6.75 -16.92 -31.46
C LYS A 52 -6.81 -17.51 -30.05
N VAL A 53 -5.90 -18.43 -29.74
CA VAL A 53 -5.70 -18.99 -28.39
C VAL A 53 -4.25 -18.82 -27.99
N GLN A 54 -4.01 -18.16 -26.86
CA GLN A 54 -2.71 -18.04 -26.22
C GLN A 54 -2.71 -18.87 -24.93
N THR A 55 -1.63 -19.62 -24.73
CA THR A 55 -1.42 -20.44 -23.53
C THR A 55 -0.72 -19.64 -22.44
N SER A 56 -1.14 -19.82 -21.20
CA SER A 56 -0.55 -19.16 -20.04
C SER A 56 -0.46 -20.11 -18.85
N VAL A 57 0.05 -19.64 -17.72
CA VAL A 57 0.16 -20.44 -16.50
C VAL A 57 -1.24 -20.60 -15.88
N GLN A 58 -1.74 -21.85 -15.90
CA GLN A 58 -3.07 -22.22 -15.41
C GLN A 58 -4.23 -21.48 -16.09
N GLN A 59 -3.98 -20.90 -17.28
CA GLN A 59 -4.96 -20.11 -18.02
C GLN A 59 -4.86 -20.36 -19.54
N LEU A 60 -5.96 -20.07 -20.25
CA LEU A 60 -6.01 -19.93 -21.70
C LEU A 60 -6.70 -18.61 -22.03
N PHE A 61 -6.07 -17.82 -22.91
CA PHE A 61 -6.62 -16.56 -23.41
C PHE A 61 -7.17 -16.78 -24.82
N VAL A 62 -8.38 -16.33 -25.05
CA VAL A 62 -9.03 -16.37 -26.36
C VAL A 62 -9.32 -14.94 -26.79
N THR A 63 -8.95 -14.58 -28.01
CA THR A 63 -9.25 -13.29 -28.64
C THR A 63 -9.80 -13.48 -30.03
N HIS A 64 -10.45 -12.46 -30.60
CA HIS A 64 -11.05 -12.49 -31.93
C HIS A 64 -12.16 -13.53 -32.09
N ALA A 65 -12.71 -14.09 -31.01
CA ALA A 65 -13.90 -14.88 -31.06
C ALA A 65 -15.12 -14.02 -31.47
N THR A 66 -16.22 -14.66 -31.89
CA THR A 66 -17.44 -13.94 -32.11
C THR A 66 -17.88 -13.24 -30.80
N PRO A 67 -18.07 -11.92 -30.80
CA PRO A 67 -18.62 -11.22 -29.62
C PRO A 67 -19.91 -11.88 -29.12
N GLU A 68 -20.05 -12.02 -27.79
CA GLU A 68 -21.16 -12.70 -27.11
C GLU A 68 -21.33 -14.19 -27.52
N GLY A 69 -20.34 -14.76 -28.21
CA GLY A 69 -20.33 -16.17 -28.60
C GLY A 69 -19.84 -17.10 -27.50
N GLU A 70 -20.46 -18.30 -27.40
CA GLU A 70 -20.00 -19.31 -26.46
C GLU A 70 -18.69 -19.95 -26.94
N VAL A 71 -17.71 -20.04 -26.03
CA VAL A 71 -16.43 -20.72 -26.23
C VAL A 71 -16.27 -21.83 -25.19
N VAL A 72 -15.79 -23.00 -25.63
CA VAL A 72 -15.68 -24.19 -24.80
C VAL A 72 -14.22 -24.69 -24.79
N VAL A 73 -13.71 -24.97 -23.59
CA VAL A 73 -12.44 -25.67 -23.40
C VAL A 73 -12.69 -27.18 -23.26
N LEU A 74 -11.99 -27.97 -24.04
CA LEU A 74 -12.03 -29.41 -24.03
C LEU A 74 -10.67 -29.95 -23.55
N ASP A 75 -10.66 -31.08 -22.84
CA ASP A 75 -9.44 -31.81 -22.51
C ASP A 75 -8.95 -32.70 -23.67
N SER A 76 -7.86 -33.44 -23.45
CA SER A 76 -7.26 -34.35 -24.43
C SER A 76 -8.20 -35.47 -24.84
N SER A 77 -9.20 -35.83 -24.04
CA SER A 77 -10.21 -36.86 -24.38
C SER A 77 -11.39 -36.29 -25.19
N GLY A 78 -11.50 -34.95 -25.27
CA GLY A 78 -12.63 -34.25 -25.87
C GLY A 78 -13.76 -33.96 -24.88
N ALA A 79 -13.56 -34.22 -23.61
CA ALA A 79 -14.52 -33.85 -22.59
C ALA A 79 -14.49 -32.33 -22.28
N LYS A 80 -15.65 -31.77 -22.09
CA LYS A 80 -15.80 -30.33 -21.70
C LYS A 80 -15.22 -30.11 -20.31
N VAL A 81 -14.25 -29.20 -20.20
CA VAL A 81 -13.63 -28.77 -18.93
C VAL A 81 -14.28 -27.50 -18.42
N GLN A 82 -14.42 -26.49 -19.27
CA GLN A 82 -14.96 -25.20 -18.95
C GLN A 82 -15.66 -24.60 -20.19
N ALA A 83 -16.60 -23.69 -19.98
CA ALA A 83 -17.17 -22.88 -21.04
C ALA A 83 -17.53 -21.50 -20.52
N GLY A 84 -17.61 -20.53 -21.43
CA GLY A 84 -18.02 -19.19 -21.13
C GLY A 84 -18.35 -18.41 -22.40
N THR A 85 -18.83 -17.19 -22.22
CA THR A 85 -19.22 -16.29 -23.31
C THR A 85 -18.12 -15.25 -23.52
N ALA A 86 -17.65 -15.08 -24.75
CA ALA A 86 -16.73 -14.01 -25.10
C ALA A 86 -17.39 -12.65 -24.85
N ASP A 87 -16.62 -11.67 -24.45
CA ASP A 87 -17.12 -10.29 -24.23
C ASP A 87 -17.40 -9.56 -25.55
N ALA A 88 -17.79 -8.28 -25.45
CA ALA A 88 -18.08 -7.43 -26.61
C ALA A 88 -16.85 -7.22 -27.54
N LEU A 89 -15.62 -7.46 -27.04
CA LEU A 89 -14.38 -7.43 -27.83
C LEU A 89 -14.02 -8.79 -28.45
N GLY A 90 -14.84 -9.82 -28.23
CA GLY A 90 -14.57 -11.18 -28.68
C GLY A 90 -13.50 -11.88 -27.87
N SER A 91 -13.39 -11.57 -26.58
CA SER A 91 -12.33 -12.08 -25.70
C SER A 91 -12.90 -12.86 -24.52
N ILE A 92 -12.18 -13.91 -24.09
CA ILE A 92 -12.46 -14.64 -22.85
C ILE A 92 -11.19 -15.26 -22.28
N ILE A 93 -11.04 -15.22 -20.95
CA ILE A 93 -9.96 -15.91 -20.22
C ILE A 93 -10.55 -17.07 -19.41
N PHE A 94 -10.08 -18.27 -19.69
CA PHE A 94 -10.34 -19.46 -18.88
C PHE A 94 -9.26 -19.58 -17.81
N ARG A 95 -9.64 -19.39 -16.54
CA ARG A 95 -8.77 -19.37 -15.38
C ARG A 95 -8.82 -20.66 -14.58
N LYS A 96 -7.80 -20.91 -13.74
CA LYS A 96 -7.71 -22.08 -12.83
C LYS A 96 -7.78 -23.42 -13.54
N LEU A 97 -7.28 -23.48 -14.78
CA LEU A 97 -7.15 -24.71 -15.51
C LEU A 97 -6.00 -25.55 -14.93
N LYS A 98 -6.16 -26.87 -14.93
CA LYS A 98 -5.08 -27.79 -14.53
C LYS A 98 -3.96 -27.75 -15.58
N PRO A 99 -2.69 -27.63 -15.18
CA PRO A 99 -1.58 -27.75 -16.13
C PRO A 99 -1.61 -29.10 -16.87
N GLY A 100 -1.34 -29.06 -18.16
CA GLY A 100 -1.36 -30.27 -19.00
C GLY A 100 -1.46 -29.96 -20.48
N SER A 101 -1.18 -30.97 -21.31
CA SER A 101 -1.22 -30.87 -22.76
C SER A 101 -2.49 -31.49 -23.34
N GLY A 102 -2.80 -31.13 -24.60
CA GLY A 102 -3.91 -31.69 -25.35
C GLY A 102 -5.23 -30.96 -25.19
N TYR A 103 -5.23 -29.79 -24.54
CA TYR A 103 -6.41 -28.94 -24.49
C TYR A 103 -6.79 -28.43 -25.89
N ARG A 104 -8.08 -28.23 -26.10
CA ARG A 104 -8.63 -27.65 -27.31
C ARG A 104 -9.68 -26.61 -26.95
N VAL A 105 -9.74 -25.56 -27.73
CA VAL A 105 -10.72 -24.47 -27.55
C VAL A 105 -11.63 -24.48 -28.78
N ARG A 106 -12.94 -24.52 -28.57
CA ARG A 106 -13.95 -24.61 -29.62
C ARG A 106 -14.95 -23.43 -29.48
N ALA A 107 -15.21 -22.78 -30.62
CA ALA A 107 -16.31 -21.84 -30.73
C ALA A 107 -17.60 -22.61 -30.99
N SER A 108 -18.61 -22.50 -30.12
CA SER A 108 -19.84 -23.32 -30.19
C SER A 108 -20.67 -23.07 -31.46
N ALA A 109 -20.73 -21.83 -31.94
CA ALA A 109 -21.54 -21.43 -33.08
C ALA A 109 -20.96 -21.94 -34.42
N THR A 110 -19.63 -21.80 -34.60
CA THR A 110 -18.95 -22.15 -35.88
C THR A 110 -18.36 -23.56 -35.86
N GLN A 111 -18.27 -24.21 -34.68
CA GLN A 111 -17.57 -25.48 -34.45
C GLN A 111 -16.08 -25.43 -34.82
N GLU A 112 -15.54 -24.23 -35.05
CA GLU A 112 -14.08 -24.06 -35.23
C GLU A 112 -13.34 -24.41 -33.97
N GLU A 113 -12.17 -25.05 -34.09
CA GLU A 113 -11.39 -25.55 -32.97
C GLU A 113 -9.92 -25.16 -33.12
N VAL A 114 -9.30 -24.68 -32.06
CA VAL A 114 -7.86 -24.42 -31.94
C VAL A 114 -7.27 -25.39 -30.92
N GLY A 115 -6.18 -26.05 -31.28
CA GLY A 115 -5.48 -27.00 -30.43
C GLY A 115 -4.88 -28.17 -31.23
N PRO A 116 -4.18 -29.12 -30.59
CA PRO A 116 -3.96 -29.20 -29.15
C PRO A 116 -3.00 -28.12 -28.61
N VAL A 117 -3.33 -27.55 -27.43
CA VAL A 117 -2.50 -26.58 -26.74
C VAL A 117 -2.11 -27.09 -25.35
N THR A 118 -1.10 -26.46 -24.71
CA THR A 118 -0.62 -26.80 -23.36
C THR A 118 -0.89 -25.71 -22.41
N VAL A 119 -1.65 -25.98 -21.32
CA VAL A 119 -1.77 -25.11 -20.17
C VAL A 119 -0.51 -25.27 -19.32
N MET A 120 0.20 -24.17 -19.06
CA MET A 120 1.49 -24.18 -18.37
C MET A 120 1.33 -24.40 -16.86
N SER A 121 2.30 -25.06 -16.21
CA SER A 121 2.48 -25.00 -14.75
C SER A 121 3.43 -23.87 -14.39
N VAL A 122 3.44 -23.44 -13.12
CA VAL A 122 4.39 -22.43 -12.62
C VAL A 122 5.83 -22.91 -12.85
N GLU A 123 6.16 -24.13 -12.41
CA GLU A 123 7.52 -24.70 -12.47
C GLU A 123 7.95 -24.98 -13.92
N GLY A 124 7.01 -25.43 -14.77
CA GLY A 124 7.30 -25.77 -16.17
C GLY A 124 7.25 -24.60 -17.13
N SER A 125 6.91 -23.41 -16.69
CA SER A 125 6.77 -22.22 -17.55
C SER A 125 8.05 -21.40 -17.69
N GLN A 126 9.08 -21.64 -16.86
CA GLN A 126 10.29 -20.81 -16.85
C GLN A 126 11.05 -20.97 -18.18
N PRO A 127 11.24 -19.88 -18.95
CA PRO A 127 11.98 -19.93 -20.20
C PRO A 127 13.50 -20.00 -19.97
N PRO A 128 14.28 -20.37 -21.00
CA PRO A 128 15.73 -20.30 -20.91
C PRO A 128 16.21 -18.84 -20.84
N GLN A 129 17.40 -18.62 -20.27
CA GLN A 129 17.99 -17.27 -20.11
C GLN A 129 18.07 -16.48 -21.44
N SER A 130 18.20 -17.18 -22.56
CA SER A 130 18.18 -16.54 -23.88
C SER A 130 16.87 -15.83 -24.21
N HIS A 131 15.74 -16.25 -23.63
CA HIS A 131 14.46 -15.55 -23.79
C HIS A 131 14.55 -14.08 -23.31
N TYR A 132 15.26 -13.86 -22.20
CA TYR A 132 15.44 -12.54 -21.62
C TYR A 132 16.53 -11.74 -22.35
N SER A 133 17.70 -12.33 -22.58
CA SER A 133 18.86 -11.62 -23.13
C SER A 133 18.74 -11.25 -24.62
N GLN A 134 17.84 -11.91 -25.37
CA GLN A 134 17.58 -11.56 -26.78
C GLN A 134 16.67 -10.34 -26.93
N GLN A 135 15.92 -9.97 -25.90
CA GLN A 135 15.09 -8.78 -25.92
C GLN A 135 15.98 -7.53 -25.72
N LYS A 136 15.83 -6.52 -26.57
CA LYS A 136 16.57 -5.28 -26.48
C LYS A 136 15.63 -4.16 -26.13
N LEU A 137 15.99 -3.40 -25.07
CA LEU A 137 15.26 -2.24 -24.60
C LEU A 137 16.10 -0.99 -24.84
N GLU A 138 15.49 0.00 -25.46
CA GLU A 138 16.10 1.31 -25.73
C GLU A 138 15.52 2.36 -24.77
N ALA A 139 16.16 3.53 -24.67
CA ALA A 139 15.59 4.67 -23.95
C ALA A 139 14.23 5.05 -24.56
N GLY A 140 13.24 5.34 -23.71
CA GLY A 140 11.87 5.59 -24.09
C GLY A 140 10.97 4.36 -24.00
N PHE A 141 9.94 4.32 -24.83
CA PHE A 141 8.89 3.31 -24.76
C PHE A 141 9.28 1.97 -25.45
N ASN A 142 9.01 0.87 -24.75
CA ASN A 142 9.34 -0.50 -25.17
C ASN A 142 8.22 -1.47 -24.82
N TYR A 143 8.34 -2.71 -25.33
CA TYR A 143 7.58 -3.87 -24.86
C TYR A 143 8.52 -4.96 -24.36
N ILE A 144 8.18 -5.59 -23.23
CA ILE A 144 8.84 -6.77 -22.67
C ILE A 144 7.91 -7.96 -22.89
N THR A 145 8.41 -9.03 -23.55
CA THR A 145 7.65 -10.26 -23.75
C THR A 145 7.90 -11.21 -22.59
N THR A 146 6.85 -11.60 -21.90
CA THR A 146 6.91 -12.54 -20.77
C THR A 146 6.88 -14.00 -21.25
N ARG A 147 7.04 -14.94 -20.31
CA ARG A 147 7.12 -16.39 -20.55
C ARG A 147 5.94 -16.99 -21.29
N ASP A 148 4.77 -16.40 -21.17
CA ASP A 148 3.56 -16.85 -21.85
C ASP A 148 3.27 -16.09 -23.15
N GLY A 149 4.18 -15.20 -23.57
CA GLY A 149 4.05 -14.39 -24.77
C GLY A 149 3.26 -13.09 -24.58
N THR A 150 2.77 -12.79 -23.37
CA THR A 150 2.16 -11.51 -23.08
C THR A 150 3.20 -10.39 -23.15
N THR A 151 2.86 -9.27 -23.79
CA THR A 151 3.75 -8.11 -23.90
C THR A 151 3.40 -7.08 -22.83
N LEU A 152 4.39 -6.67 -22.05
CA LEU A 152 4.24 -5.61 -21.04
C LEU A 152 4.82 -4.29 -21.56
N ALA A 153 4.06 -3.22 -21.43
CA ALA A 153 4.54 -1.87 -21.73
C ALA A 153 5.59 -1.43 -20.71
N ALA A 154 6.72 -0.93 -21.21
CA ALA A 154 7.83 -0.46 -20.38
C ALA A 154 8.33 0.89 -20.86
N TYR A 155 8.76 1.74 -19.95
CA TYR A 155 9.38 3.04 -20.26
C TYR A 155 10.74 3.14 -19.58
N VAL A 156 11.79 3.34 -20.37
CA VAL A 156 13.19 3.43 -19.91
C VAL A 156 13.63 4.86 -19.89
N THR A 157 14.01 5.38 -18.72
CA THR A 157 14.62 6.71 -18.59
C THR A 157 16.04 6.56 -18.05
N LEU A 158 17.00 7.03 -18.84
CA LEU A 158 18.41 6.99 -18.48
C LEU A 158 18.87 8.33 -17.89
N PRO A 159 19.78 8.33 -16.88
CA PRO A 159 20.29 9.56 -16.29
C PRO A 159 21.31 10.29 -17.22
N GLY A 160 21.69 9.67 -18.34
CA GLY A 160 22.60 10.24 -19.33
C GLY A 160 22.62 9.39 -20.61
N PRO A 161 23.46 9.76 -21.61
CA PRO A 161 23.57 9.02 -22.86
C PRO A 161 24.01 7.57 -22.65
N VAL A 162 23.49 6.63 -23.44
CA VAL A 162 23.81 5.19 -23.35
C VAL A 162 25.33 4.93 -23.32
N GLY A 163 26.11 5.68 -24.11
CA GLY A 163 27.57 5.54 -24.14
C GLY A 163 28.33 5.99 -22.88
N GLN A 164 27.65 6.59 -21.91
CA GLN A 164 28.20 6.95 -20.59
C GLN A 164 27.83 5.94 -19.51
N GLY A 165 26.99 4.94 -19.83
CA GLY A 165 26.68 3.83 -18.93
C GLY A 165 27.82 2.83 -18.80
N PRO A 166 27.59 1.66 -18.15
CA PRO A 166 26.28 1.22 -17.66
C PRO A 166 25.83 1.95 -16.40
N TYR A 167 24.50 1.97 -16.16
CA TYR A 167 23.88 2.69 -15.06
C TYR A 167 23.31 1.75 -13.99
N PRO A 168 23.43 2.08 -12.69
CA PRO A 168 22.64 1.42 -11.66
C PRO A 168 21.15 1.66 -11.93
N THR A 169 20.37 0.58 -11.99
CA THR A 169 19.02 0.59 -12.54
C THR A 169 17.99 0.17 -11.52
N VAL A 170 16.93 0.94 -11.35
CA VAL A 170 15.77 0.61 -10.53
C VAL A 170 14.53 0.38 -11.38
N VAL A 171 13.69 -0.54 -10.95
CA VAL A 171 12.45 -0.93 -11.63
C VAL A 171 11.25 -0.53 -10.80
N ASN A 172 10.26 0.11 -11.44
CA ASN A 172 8.94 0.42 -10.91
C ASN A 172 7.90 -0.41 -11.65
N TYR A 173 7.17 -1.27 -10.93
CA TYR A 173 6.21 -2.19 -11.51
C TYR A 173 4.85 -2.07 -10.81
N SER A 174 3.82 -1.61 -11.52
CA SER A 174 2.50 -1.40 -10.92
C SER A 174 1.37 -1.35 -11.95
N GLY A 175 0.12 -1.43 -11.47
CA GLY A 175 -1.08 -1.20 -12.27
C GLY A 175 -1.40 0.29 -12.49
N TYR A 176 -0.58 1.23 -11.98
CA TYR A 176 -0.71 2.65 -12.31
C TYR A 176 -0.24 2.90 -13.76
N SER A 177 0.40 4.01 -14.05
CA SER A 177 0.86 4.35 -15.40
C SER A 177 2.39 4.49 -15.47
N PRO A 178 3.20 3.56 -14.92
CA PRO A 178 4.65 3.71 -14.88
C PRO A 178 5.30 3.67 -16.27
N ALA A 179 4.67 3.03 -17.25
CA ALA A 179 5.13 2.98 -18.63
C ALA A 179 4.55 4.10 -19.51
N LYS A 180 3.74 5.01 -18.96
CA LYS A 180 3.31 6.19 -19.71
C LYS A 180 4.55 6.98 -20.11
N PRO A 181 4.68 7.37 -21.40
CA PRO A 181 5.81 8.21 -21.86
C PRO A 181 6.00 9.45 -20.99
N GLY A 182 7.26 9.74 -20.64
CA GLY A 182 7.61 10.90 -19.86
C GLY A 182 7.31 12.21 -20.56
N GLU A 183 7.21 13.25 -19.79
CA GLU A 183 6.99 14.63 -20.27
C GLU A 183 7.98 15.57 -19.57
N PRO A 184 8.37 16.71 -20.21
CA PRO A 184 9.19 17.70 -19.53
C PRO A 184 8.53 18.19 -18.23
N LEU A 185 9.30 18.27 -17.16
CA LEU A 185 8.81 18.65 -15.84
C LEU A 185 8.63 20.17 -15.72
N GLY A 186 7.57 20.72 -16.32
CA GLY A 186 7.11 22.09 -16.16
C GLY A 186 8.22 23.14 -16.21
N ASP A 187 8.29 24.00 -15.22
CA ASP A 187 9.27 25.10 -15.13
C ASP A 187 10.72 24.62 -14.95
N TYR A 188 10.94 23.35 -14.61
CA TYR A 188 12.26 22.75 -14.45
C TYR A 188 12.85 22.25 -15.79
N ALA A 189 12.09 22.28 -16.88
CA ALA A 189 12.56 21.88 -18.21
C ALA A 189 13.80 22.69 -18.65
N ALA A 190 14.01 23.91 -18.15
CA ALA A 190 15.21 24.69 -18.39
C ALA A 190 16.51 24.06 -17.81
N LEU A 191 16.40 23.09 -16.89
CA LEU A 191 17.53 22.40 -16.28
C LEU A 191 17.83 21.05 -16.95
N CYS A 192 17.17 20.73 -18.04
CA CYS A 192 17.28 19.46 -18.77
C CYS A 192 18.73 19.10 -19.16
N GLU A 193 19.55 20.08 -19.55
CA GLU A 193 20.96 19.84 -19.92
C GLU A 193 21.78 19.32 -18.73
N ALA A 194 21.46 19.79 -17.52
CA ALA A 194 22.14 19.37 -16.29
C ALA A 194 21.54 18.11 -15.66
N LEU A 195 20.23 17.91 -15.84
CA LEU A 195 19.47 16.77 -15.31
C LEU A 195 18.51 16.27 -16.40
N PRO A 196 18.95 15.34 -17.25
CA PRO A 196 18.15 14.82 -18.38
C PRO A 196 16.78 14.26 -17.98
N ILE A 197 16.64 13.72 -16.76
CA ILE A 197 15.36 13.24 -16.19
C ILE A 197 14.27 14.33 -16.19
N LEU A 198 14.62 15.59 -16.17
CA LEU A 198 13.66 16.70 -16.19
C LEU A 198 13.08 16.97 -17.57
N CYS A 199 13.72 16.48 -18.64
CA CYS A 199 13.21 16.54 -20.00
C CYS A 199 12.17 15.46 -20.30
N ASP A 200 12.29 14.33 -19.62
CA ASP A 200 11.55 13.10 -19.87
C ASP A 200 11.21 12.46 -18.51
N ALA A 201 10.45 13.22 -17.70
CA ALA A 201 10.17 12.86 -16.33
C ALA A 201 9.16 11.70 -16.27
N PRO A 202 9.48 10.60 -15.55
CA PRO A 202 8.51 9.55 -15.27
C PRO A 202 7.30 10.10 -14.53
N THR A 203 6.13 9.50 -14.75
CA THR A 203 4.89 9.90 -14.07
C THR A 203 4.84 9.40 -12.62
N ASP A 204 5.60 8.36 -12.29
CA ASP A 204 5.69 7.86 -10.91
C ASP A 204 6.72 8.66 -10.11
N SER A 205 6.32 9.12 -8.92
CA SER A 205 7.15 9.96 -8.06
C SER A 205 8.42 9.24 -7.56
N SER A 206 8.36 7.95 -7.30
CA SER A 206 9.53 7.18 -6.84
C SER A 206 10.55 7.01 -7.97
N ALA A 207 10.08 6.77 -9.19
CA ALA A 207 10.93 6.71 -10.37
C ALA A 207 11.55 8.09 -10.69
N LEU A 208 10.78 9.17 -10.59
CA LEU A 208 11.31 10.54 -10.77
C LEU A 208 12.42 10.84 -9.75
N VAL A 209 12.18 10.54 -8.47
CA VAL A 209 13.17 10.74 -7.41
C VAL A 209 14.42 9.89 -7.64
N ALA A 210 14.25 8.62 -8.05
CA ALA A 210 15.37 7.74 -8.37
C ALA A 210 16.22 8.31 -9.54
N GLY A 211 15.57 8.79 -10.60
CA GLY A 211 16.24 9.41 -11.72
C GLY A 211 17.01 10.68 -11.33
N LEU A 212 16.42 11.53 -10.49
CA LEU A 212 17.11 12.71 -9.93
C LEU A 212 18.32 12.30 -9.09
N MET A 213 18.29 11.15 -8.42
CA MET A 213 19.40 10.60 -7.65
C MET A 213 20.44 9.85 -8.48
N GLY A 214 20.31 9.84 -9.81
CA GLY A 214 21.30 9.31 -10.76
C GLY A 214 21.12 7.85 -11.15
N PHE A 215 19.98 7.24 -10.85
CA PHE A 215 19.64 5.88 -11.28
C PHE A 215 18.96 5.90 -12.66
N ALA A 216 19.21 4.89 -13.50
CA ALA A 216 18.31 4.59 -14.59
C ALA A 216 17.00 4.03 -14.03
N THR A 217 15.88 4.36 -14.61
CA THR A 217 14.57 3.92 -14.18
C THR A 217 13.83 3.20 -15.28
N VAL A 218 13.19 2.08 -14.96
CA VAL A 218 12.31 1.36 -15.88
C VAL A 218 10.94 1.23 -15.23
N GLY A 219 9.98 1.99 -15.75
CA GLY A 219 8.58 1.87 -15.37
C GLY A 219 7.87 0.82 -16.21
N VAL A 220 7.24 -0.19 -15.59
CA VAL A 220 6.54 -1.28 -16.30
C VAL A 220 5.09 -1.38 -15.82
N ASN A 221 4.15 -1.28 -16.75
CA ASN A 221 2.74 -1.52 -16.47
C ASN A 221 2.47 -3.01 -16.24
N MET A 222 1.74 -3.33 -15.18
CA MET A 222 1.26 -4.70 -14.93
C MET A 222 0.36 -5.18 -16.06
N ARG A 223 0.29 -6.53 -16.23
CA ARG A 223 -0.62 -7.13 -17.23
C ARG A 223 -2.05 -6.62 -17.01
N GLY A 224 -2.75 -6.33 -18.12
CA GLY A 224 -4.10 -5.80 -18.12
C GLY A 224 -4.20 -4.31 -17.74
N THR A 225 -3.10 -3.54 -17.83
CA THR A 225 -3.12 -2.09 -17.59
C THR A 225 -2.28 -1.33 -18.64
N GLY A 226 -2.72 -0.13 -18.98
CA GLY A 226 -2.04 0.68 -20.00
C GLY A 226 -1.95 -0.04 -21.35
N CYS A 227 -0.77 -0.06 -21.96
CA CYS A 227 -0.53 -0.84 -23.19
C CYS A 227 -0.01 -2.26 -22.92
N SER A 228 -0.02 -2.76 -21.68
CA SER A 228 0.33 -4.14 -21.36
C SER A 228 -0.80 -5.10 -21.71
N GLY A 229 -0.46 -6.29 -22.26
CA GLY A 229 -1.43 -7.33 -22.60
C GLY A 229 -1.97 -8.09 -21.40
N GLY A 230 -2.88 -9.03 -21.67
CA GLY A 230 -3.55 -9.81 -20.63
C GLY A 230 -4.71 -9.07 -19.97
N ALA A 231 -5.14 -9.53 -18.81
CA ALA A 231 -6.20 -8.90 -18.03
C ALA A 231 -5.73 -8.67 -16.59
N TYR A 232 -6.27 -7.65 -15.98
CA TYR A 232 -5.94 -7.29 -14.60
C TYR A 232 -6.60 -8.24 -13.59
N ASP A 233 -5.79 -8.75 -12.66
CA ASP A 233 -6.22 -9.37 -11.43
C ASP A 233 -5.19 -9.05 -10.34
N PHE A 234 -5.62 -8.67 -9.15
CA PHE A 234 -4.77 -8.09 -8.11
C PHE A 234 -3.75 -9.11 -7.57
N PHE A 235 -2.47 -8.96 -7.94
CA PHE A 235 -1.35 -9.83 -7.56
C PHE A 235 -1.59 -11.33 -7.84
N GLU A 236 -2.27 -11.66 -8.94
CA GLU A 236 -2.38 -13.05 -9.38
C GLU A 236 -1.00 -13.64 -9.75
N THR A 237 -0.93 -14.98 -9.81
CA THR A 237 0.30 -15.70 -10.12
C THR A 237 1.01 -15.19 -11.37
N ASN A 238 0.27 -14.91 -12.47
CA ASN A 238 0.88 -14.41 -13.70
C ASN A 238 1.51 -13.03 -13.54
N GLN A 239 0.92 -12.12 -12.74
CA GLN A 239 1.56 -10.83 -12.44
C GLN A 239 2.87 -10.99 -11.67
N LEU A 240 2.96 -11.96 -10.77
CA LEU A 240 4.20 -12.25 -10.04
C LEU A 240 5.27 -12.79 -10.99
N LEU A 241 4.88 -13.72 -11.87
CA LEU A 241 5.78 -14.32 -12.87
C LEU A 241 6.23 -13.31 -13.93
N ASP A 242 5.36 -12.38 -14.31
CA ASP A 242 5.73 -11.23 -15.14
C ASP A 242 6.80 -10.37 -14.45
N GLY A 243 6.65 -10.16 -13.13
CA GLY A 243 7.65 -9.47 -12.32
C GLY A 243 9.02 -10.15 -12.38
N TYR A 244 9.06 -11.48 -12.33
CA TYR A 244 10.29 -12.24 -12.54
C TYR A 244 10.87 -11.98 -13.94
N ASP A 245 10.06 -12.12 -14.98
CA ASP A 245 10.51 -12.03 -16.38
C ASP A 245 11.02 -10.64 -16.73
N LEU A 246 10.35 -9.57 -16.24
CA LEU A 246 10.79 -8.21 -16.50
C LEU A 246 12.11 -7.89 -15.80
N ILE A 247 12.33 -8.38 -14.55
CA ILE A 247 13.61 -8.21 -13.84
C ILE A 247 14.75 -8.82 -14.65
N GLU A 248 14.62 -10.08 -15.09
CA GLU A 248 15.65 -10.77 -15.86
C GLU A 248 15.89 -10.12 -17.24
N THR A 249 14.82 -9.66 -17.90
CA THR A 249 14.92 -8.96 -19.19
C THR A 249 15.64 -7.62 -19.06
N ILE A 250 15.29 -6.83 -18.06
CA ILE A 250 15.92 -5.51 -17.83
C ILE A 250 17.38 -5.67 -17.41
N ALA A 251 17.67 -6.60 -16.51
CA ALA A 251 19.04 -6.86 -16.05
C ALA A 251 19.98 -7.30 -17.19
N ALA A 252 19.45 -7.96 -18.23
CA ALA A 252 20.22 -8.41 -19.36
C ALA A 252 20.60 -7.30 -20.37
N GLN A 253 20.23 -6.04 -20.14
CA GLN A 253 20.54 -4.93 -21.05
C GLN A 253 21.97 -4.41 -20.85
N ASP A 254 22.63 -4.05 -21.95
CA ASP A 254 24.03 -3.62 -21.94
C ASP A 254 24.26 -2.30 -21.16
N TRP A 255 23.19 -1.49 -21.00
CA TRP A 255 23.23 -0.23 -20.26
C TRP A 255 22.95 -0.42 -18.75
N VAL A 256 22.66 -1.63 -18.27
CA VAL A 256 22.45 -1.96 -16.86
C VAL A 256 23.72 -2.36 -16.17
N LEU A 257 24.09 -1.67 -15.08
CA LEU A 257 25.32 -1.90 -14.33
C LEU A 257 25.34 -3.31 -13.71
N GLY A 258 26.34 -4.11 -14.09
CA GLY A 258 26.58 -5.42 -13.49
C GLY A 258 25.47 -6.47 -13.75
N ASN A 259 24.61 -6.25 -14.74
CA ASN A 259 23.46 -7.15 -15.06
C ASN A 259 22.57 -7.42 -13.85
N ARG A 260 22.33 -6.40 -13.03
CA ARG A 260 21.53 -6.48 -11.82
C ARG A 260 20.67 -5.24 -11.63
N VAL A 261 19.51 -5.41 -11.01
CA VAL A 261 18.57 -4.32 -10.75
C VAL A 261 18.08 -4.35 -9.31
N ALA A 262 17.59 -3.21 -8.84
CA ALA A 262 16.77 -3.13 -7.64
C ALA A 262 15.34 -2.70 -8.01
N MET A 263 14.41 -2.85 -7.10
CA MET A 263 13.07 -2.29 -7.26
C MET A 263 12.86 -1.08 -6.34
N THR A 264 12.09 -0.11 -6.83
CA THR A 264 11.68 1.08 -6.07
C THR A 264 10.19 1.34 -6.25
N GLY A 265 9.59 1.97 -5.26
CA GLY A 265 8.20 2.39 -5.34
C GLY A 265 7.61 2.72 -3.99
N LEU A 266 6.68 3.68 -4.00
CA LEU A 266 5.83 4.04 -2.88
C LEU A 266 4.42 3.52 -3.15
N SER A 267 3.73 2.94 -2.17
CA SER A 267 2.36 2.43 -2.34
C SER A 267 2.30 1.17 -3.23
N TYR A 268 1.47 1.13 -4.24
CA TYR A 268 1.29 -0.02 -5.14
C TYR A 268 2.63 -0.55 -5.72
N PRO A 269 3.51 0.29 -6.33
CA PRO A 269 4.83 -0.20 -6.75
C PRO A 269 5.76 -0.53 -5.58
N GLY A 270 5.48 -0.11 -4.36
CA GLY A 270 6.13 -0.57 -3.14
C GLY A 270 5.68 -1.98 -2.77
N ILE A 271 4.36 -2.21 -2.79
CA ILE A 271 3.74 -3.51 -2.48
C ILE A 271 4.18 -4.57 -3.48
N SER A 272 4.20 -4.25 -4.79
CA SER A 272 4.58 -5.19 -5.85
C SER A 272 5.98 -5.77 -5.69
N GLN A 273 6.92 -5.02 -5.10
CA GLN A 273 8.28 -5.49 -4.84
C GLN A 273 8.30 -6.73 -3.93
N LEU A 274 7.42 -6.77 -2.92
CA LEU A 274 7.31 -7.92 -2.01
C LEU A 274 6.88 -9.17 -2.78
N PHE A 275 5.91 -9.02 -3.68
CA PHE A 275 5.39 -10.12 -4.50
C PHE A 275 6.39 -10.59 -5.57
N VAL A 276 7.13 -9.66 -6.19
CA VAL A 276 8.17 -10.02 -7.16
C VAL A 276 9.35 -10.68 -6.46
N ALA A 277 9.84 -10.15 -5.35
CA ALA A 277 10.97 -10.72 -4.62
C ALA A 277 10.68 -12.14 -4.12
N LYS A 278 9.43 -12.48 -3.78
CA LYS A 278 8.98 -13.84 -3.45
C LYS A 278 9.24 -14.85 -4.57
N THR A 279 9.33 -14.42 -5.83
CA THR A 279 9.60 -15.32 -6.97
C THR A 279 11.10 -15.56 -7.19
N HIS A 280 11.98 -14.92 -6.42
CA HIS A 280 13.44 -15.07 -6.43
C HIS A 280 14.10 -14.84 -7.80
N PRO A 281 13.90 -13.68 -8.47
CA PRO A 281 14.63 -13.40 -9.71
C PRO A 281 16.12 -13.26 -9.41
N PRO A 282 17.02 -14.04 -10.07
CA PRO A 282 18.45 -14.05 -9.77
C PRO A 282 19.13 -12.67 -9.93
N SER A 283 18.61 -11.83 -10.81
CA SER A 283 19.16 -10.51 -11.09
C SER A 283 18.62 -9.39 -10.19
N LEU A 284 17.67 -9.70 -9.29
CA LEU A 284 17.16 -8.76 -8.29
C LEU A 284 18.12 -8.72 -7.07
N VAL A 285 18.75 -7.58 -6.81
CA VAL A 285 19.76 -7.45 -5.73
C VAL A 285 19.28 -6.68 -4.52
N ALA A 286 18.17 -5.95 -4.61
CA ALA A 286 17.58 -5.23 -3.49
C ALA A 286 16.14 -4.83 -3.78
N ILE A 287 15.35 -4.69 -2.72
CA ILE A 287 14.01 -4.07 -2.79
C ILE A 287 13.92 -2.91 -1.80
N THR A 288 13.14 -1.88 -2.18
CA THR A 288 12.95 -0.69 -1.35
C THR A 288 11.47 -0.32 -1.21
N PRO A 289 10.64 -1.18 -0.59
CA PRO A 289 9.21 -0.93 -0.43
C PRO A 289 8.94 0.24 0.52
N LEU A 290 8.21 1.26 0.04
CA LEU A 290 7.80 2.44 0.80
C LEU A 290 6.28 2.48 0.95
N SER A 291 5.77 2.76 2.16
CA SER A 291 4.33 2.90 2.46
C SER A 291 3.49 1.72 1.93
N VAL A 292 3.70 0.53 2.49
CA VAL A 292 3.12 -0.73 2.00
C VAL A 292 2.13 -1.34 2.99
N ILE A 293 1.34 -2.29 2.52
CA ILE A 293 0.43 -3.09 3.35
C ILE A 293 1.14 -4.31 3.94
N GLY A 294 0.75 -4.70 5.15
CA GLY A 294 1.14 -6.01 5.73
C GLY A 294 0.20 -7.13 5.29
N ASN A 295 -1.10 -6.82 5.13
CA ASN A 295 -2.16 -7.76 4.77
C ASN A 295 -3.29 -7.00 4.06
N ALA A 296 -3.69 -7.45 2.88
CA ALA A 296 -4.77 -6.82 2.12
C ALA A 296 -6.12 -6.84 2.88
N TYR A 297 -6.43 -7.93 3.58
CA TYR A 297 -7.68 -8.04 4.33
C TYR A 297 -7.78 -6.99 5.44
N THR A 298 -6.76 -6.86 6.30
CA THR A 298 -6.80 -5.90 7.41
C THR A 298 -6.77 -4.43 6.95
N THR A 299 -6.26 -4.17 5.76
CA THR A 299 -6.36 -2.83 5.13
C THR A 299 -7.77 -2.53 4.67
N MET A 300 -8.44 -3.52 4.07
CA MET A 300 -9.82 -3.40 3.58
C MET A 300 -10.86 -3.47 4.69
N VAL A 301 -10.64 -4.34 5.70
CA VAL A 301 -11.62 -4.71 6.73
C VAL A 301 -10.95 -4.62 8.11
N PRO A 302 -10.47 -3.41 8.51
CA PRO A 302 -9.84 -3.24 9.82
C PRO A 302 -10.80 -3.60 10.95
N GLY A 303 -10.37 -4.51 11.83
CA GLY A 303 -11.19 -4.97 12.94
C GLY A 303 -12.49 -5.70 12.54
N GLY A 304 -12.61 -6.18 11.30
CA GLY A 304 -13.85 -6.81 10.79
C GLY A 304 -14.89 -5.81 10.27
N ILE A 305 -14.55 -4.53 10.12
CA ILE A 305 -15.44 -3.47 9.63
C ILE A 305 -14.94 -3.00 8.27
N LEU A 306 -15.78 -3.04 7.23
CA LEU A 306 -15.37 -2.61 5.89
C LEU A 306 -15.03 -1.12 5.87
N ASN A 307 -13.79 -0.80 5.43
CA ASN A 307 -13.37 0.55 5.11
C ASN A 307 -13.76 0.86 3.65
N ASP A 308 -14.93 1.43 3.44
CA ASP A 308 -15.44 1.82 2.12
C ASP A 308 -15.02 3.26 1.72
N GLY A 309 -14.11 3.86 2.46
CA GLY A 309 -13.44 5.10 2.09
C GLY A 309 -12.30 4.85 1.11
N PHE A 310 -11.04 5.10 1.56
CA PHE A 310 -9.89 5.01 0.67
C PHE A 310 -9.72 3.61 0.06
N ALA A 311 -9.77 2.54 0.86
CA ALA A 311 -9.38 1.21 0.40
C ALA A 311 -10.28 0.69 -0.74
N LEU A 312 -11.61 0.74 -0.59
CA LEU A 312 -12.55 0.30 -1.63
C LEU A 312 -12.50 1.24 -2.84
N GLY A 313 -12.49 2.57 -2.61
CA GLY A 313 -12.40 3.57 -3.68
C GLY A 313 -11.11 3.46 -4.50
N TRP A 314 -10.00 3.06 -3.88
CA TRP A 314 -8.76 2.79 -4.59
C TRP A 314 -8.90 1.58 -5.54
N ILE A 315 -9.49 0.47 -5.09
CA ILE A 315 -9.75 -0.70 -5.95
C ILE A 315 -10.63 -0.32 -7.13
N GLU A 316 -11.73 0.40 -6.89
CA GLU A 316 -12.62 0.88 -7.96
C GLU A 316 -11.86 1.72 -9.00
N ASN A 317 -10.99 2.64 -8.55
CA ASN A 317 -10.21 3.48 -9.44
C ASN A 317 -9.19 2.67 -10.26
N VAL A 318 -8.52 1.68 -9.65
CA VAL A 318 -7.59 0.79 -10.37
C VAL A 318 -8.35 -0.04 -11.42
N LEU A 319 -9.52 -0.58 -11.08
CA LEU A 319 -10.35 -1.32 -12.05
C LEU A 319 -10.83 -0.44 -13.22
N LYS A 320 -11.24 0.81 -12.95
CA LYS A 320 -11.58 1.77 -14.02
C LYS A 320 -10.40 2.00 -14.97
N LYS A 321 -9.18 2.11 -14.42
CA LYS A 321 -7.96 2.30 -15.19
C LYS A 321 -7.47 1.02 -15.91
N ALA A 322 -7.90 -0.15 -15.47
CA ALA A 322 -7.59 -1.43 -16.09
C ALA A 322 -8.55 -1.81 -17.23
N GLN A 323 -9.63 -1.06 -17.45
CA GLN A 323 -10.51 -1.25 -18.60
C GLN A 323 -9.79 -0.95 -19.92
N PRO A 324 -10.30 -1.42 -21.07
CA PRO A 324 -9.76 -1.02 -22.36
C PRO A 324 -9.63 0.50 -22.47
N TYR A 325 -8.43 0.98 -22.75
CA TYR A 325 -8.07 2.42 -22.85
C TYR A 325 -8.31 3.23 -21.55
N GLY A 326 -8.35 2.57 -20.39
CA GLY A 326 -8.74 3.16 -19.10
C GLY A 326 -7.75 4.17 -18.51
N GLN A 327 -6.49 4.19 -18.96
CA GLN A 327 -5.49 5.17 -18.54
C GLN A 327 -5.39 6.37 -19.50
N ASN A 328 -6.16 6.40 -20.60
CA ASN A 328 -6.31 7.45 -21.59
C ASN A 328 -5.06 7.74 -22.48
N TRP A 329 -3.87 7.28 -22.13
CA TRP A 329 -2.67 7.50 -22.95
C TRP A 329 -2.51 6.42 -24.03
N GLU A 330 -3.13 5.26 -23.86
CA GLU A 330 -3.12 4.13 -24.79
C GLU A 330 -3.70 4.53 -26.15
N GLN A 331 -4.81 5.29 -26.13
CA GLN A 331 -5.45 5.77 -27.37
C GLN A 331 -4.50 6.61 -28.20
N LYS A 332 -3.70 7.48 -27.57
CA LYS A 332 -2.70 8.30 -28.28
C LYS A 332 -1.65 7.43 -28.99
N ARG A 333 -1.26 6.30 -28.36
CA ARG A 333 -0.32 5.38 -28.96
C ARG A 333 -0.93 4.61 -30.14
N VAL A 334 -2.14 4.14 -29.98
CA VAL A 334 -2.88 3.44 -31.05
C VAL A 334 -3.10 4.38 -32.25
N ASP A 335 -3.48 5.64 -32.00
CA ASP A 335 -3.63 6.66 -33.05
C ASP A 335 -2.30 6.96 -33.75
N ALA A 336 -1.17 6.81 -33.05
CA ALA A 336 0.17 6.91 -33.61
C ALA A 336 0.64 5.63 -34.34
N GLY A 337 -0.19 4.60 -34.42
CA GLY A 337 0.08 3.36 -35.17
C GLY A 337 0.62 2.20 -34.33
N ASP A 338 0.54 2.25 -32.98
CA ASP A 338 0.96 1.16 -32.10
C ASP A 338 -0.05 0.01 -32.13
N THR A 339 0.17 -0.95 -33.03
CA THR A 339 -0.70 -2.12 -33.20
C THR A 339 -0.60 -3.12 -32.06
N ILE A 340 0.53 -3.16 -31.33
CA ILE A 340 0.69 -4.02 -30.14
C ILE A 340 -0.20 -3.50 -29.02
N CYS A 341 -0.19 -2.18 -28.77
CA CYS A 341 -1.09 -1.59 -27.79
C CYS A 341 -2.56 -1.87 -28.12
N ALA A 342 -2.96 -1.74 -29.39
CA ALA A 342 -4.32 -2.02 -29.83
C ALA A 342 -4.75 -3.47 -29.60
N GLU A 343 -3.89 -4.44 -29.95
CA GLU A 343 -4.16 -5.87 -29.74
C GLU A 343 -4.24 -6.20 -28.23
N ASN A 344 -3.37 -5.60 -27.42
CA ASN A 344 -3.34 -5.79 -25.96
C ASN A 344 -4.63 -5.33 -25.26
N GLN A 345 -5.35 -4.33 -25.81
CA GLN A 345 -6.62 -3.87 -25.22
C GLN A 345 -7.73 -4.93 -25.28
N LEU A 346 -7.63 -5.91 -26.17
CA LEU A 346 -8.69 -6.91 -26.38
C LEU A 346 -9.00 -7.74 -25.12
N LEU A 347 -7.99 -7.99 -24.28
CA LEU A 347 -8.18 -8.78 -23.04
C LEU A 347 -8.50 -7.94 -21.81
N HIS A 348 -8.39 -6.61 -21.85
CA HIS A 348 -8.62 -5.76 -20.69
C HIS A 348 -10.06 -5.87 -20.15
N GLY A 349 -11.04 -6.13 -21.01
CA GLY A 349 -12.42 -6.40 -20.59
C GLY A 349 -12.61 -7.64 -19.71
N GLN A 350 -11.57 -8.53 -19.66
CA GLN A 350 -11.59 -9.75 -18.87
C GLN A 350 -10.99 -9.61 -17.47
N MET A 351 -10.81 -8.37 -17.00
CA MET A 351 -10.35 -8.09 -15.62
C MET A 351 -11.27 -8.73 -14.59
N VAL A 352 -10.70 -9.06 -13.42
CA VAL A 352 -11.47 -9.57 -12.28
C VAL A 352 -12.08 -8.39 -11.52
N ASP A 353 -13.37 -8.46 -11.21
CA ASP A 353 -14.04 -7.47 -10.37
C ASP A 353 -13.67 -7.66 -8.90
N ASN A 354 -12.53 -7.08 -8.52
CA ASN A 354 -12.01 -7.17 -7.16
C ASN A 354 -12.87 -6.37 -6.15
N VAL A 355 -13.71 -5.42 -6.59
CA VAL A 355 -14.68 -4.73 -5.74
C VAL A 355 -15.77 -5.71 -5.32
N GLN A 356 -16.43 -6.34 -6.31
CA GLN A 356 -17.48 -7.30 -6.03
C GLN A 356 -16.94 -8.50 -5.25
N MET A 357 -15.74 -8.99 -5.60
CA MET A 357 -15.08 -10.07 -4.86
C MET A 357 -14.86 -9.71 -3.39
N SER A 358 -14.43 -8.48 -3.09
CA SER A 358 -14.24 -8.01 -1.72
C SER A 358 -15.55 -7.92 -0.95
N LEU A 359 -16.64 -7.44 -1.60
CA LEU A 359 -17.96 -7.33 -0.99
C LEU A 359 -18.62 -8.69 -0.72
N ASP A 360 -18.39 -9.66 -1.60
CA ASP A 360 -18.93 -11.03 -1.47
C ASP A 360 -18.17 -11.86 -0.42
N ASN A 361 -16.95 -11.44 -0.04
CA ASN A 361 -16.09 -12.16 0.88
C ASN A 361 -15.70 -11.31 2.10
N PRO A 362 -16.66 -11.00 3.00
CA PRO A 362 -16.40 -10.12 4.15
C PRO A 362 -15.55 -10.79 5.25
N PHE A 363 -15.28 -12.09 5.15
CA PHE A 363 -14.50 -12.86 6.11
C PHE A 363 -13.14 -13.25 5.55
N TYR A 364 -12.18 -13.39 6.45
CA TYR A 364 -10.88 -13.97 6.10
C TYR A 364 -11.05 -15.41 5.64
N THR A 365 -10.59 -15.72 4.43
CA THR A 365 -10.47 -17.07 3.90
C THR A 365 -9.04 -17.27 3.38
N LYS A 366 -8.45 -18.42 3.70
CA LYS A 366 -7.05 -18.71 3.32
C LYS A 366 -6.85 -18.67 1.81
N GLU A 367 -7.80 -19.18 1.07
CA GLU A 367 -7.72 -19.31 -0.38
C GLU A 367 -7.67 -17.96 -1.10
N LEU A 368 -8.34 -16.94 -0.54
CA LEU A 368 -8.40 -15.60 -1.13
C LEU A 368 -7.35 -14.65 -0.52
N VAL A 369 -7.13 -14.74 0.80
CA VAL A 369 -6.35 -13.72 1.52
C VAL A 369 -4.89 -14.12 1.68
N ASP A 370 -4.55 -15.39 1.94
CA ASP A 370 -3.15 -15.81 2.14
C ASP A 370 -2.26 -15.43 0.95
N PRO A 371 -2.67 -15.60 -0.32
CA PRO A 371 -1.88 -15.14 -1.46
C PRO A 371 -1.61 -13.63 -1.46
N LEU A 372 -2.50 -12.83 -0.88
CA LEU A 372 -2.46 -11.37 -0.83
C LEU A 372 -1.92 -10.84 0.52
N ASN A 373 -1.27 -11.69 1.31
CA ASN A 373 -0.78 -11.36 2.64
C ASN A 373 0.76 -11.40 2.69
N PRO A 374 1.44 -10.28 2.46
CA PRO A 374 2.90 -10.20 2.52
C PRO A 374 3.49 -10.68 3.86
N THR A 375 2.79 -10.51 4.99
CA THR A 375 3.23 -10.97 6.29
C THR A 375 3.49 -12.49 6.34
N LEU A 376 2.78 -13.29 5.53
CA LEU A 376 2.94 -14.74 5.48
C LEU A 376 4.17 -15.19 4.69
N PHE A 377 4.59 -14.43 3.66
CA PHE A 377 5.67 -14.83 2.77
C PHE A 377 6.94 -13.93 2.83
N ALA A 378 6.91 -12.82 3.54
CA ALA A 378 8.10 -11.93 3.64
C ALA A 378 9.34 -12.65 4.18
N SER A 379 9.16 -13.75 4.93
CA SER A 379 10.26 -14.61 5.39
C SER A 379 10.94 -15.41 4.26
N GLU A 380 10.37 -15.46 3.07
CA GLU A 380 10.95 -16.12 1.90
C GLU A 380 11.89 -15.17 1.14
N ILE A 381 11.76 -13.86 1.30
CA ILE A 381 12.56 -12.84 0.63
C ILE A 381 14.01 -12.91 1.11
N ASP A 382 14.94 -13.11 0.17
CA ASP A 382 16.35 -13.40 0.41
C ASP A 382 17.32 -12.34 -0.17
N VAL A 383 16.78 -11.20 -0.59
CA VAL A 383 17.54 -10.02 -1.01
C VAL A 383 17.58 -8.95 0.09
N PRO A 384 18.56 -8.02 0.09
CA PRO A 384 18.54 -6.83 0.94
C PRO A 384 17.23 -6.06 0.86
N VAL A 385 16.71 -5.60 2.02
CA VAL A 385 15.43 -4.90 2.13
C VAL A 385 15.61 -3.56 2.83
N PHE A 386 15.15 -2.48 2.20
CA PHE A 386 14.89 -1.19 2.84
C PHE A 386 13.38 -0.95 2.87
N LEU A 387 12.77 -0.97 4.05
CA LEU A 387 11.34 -0.71 4.20
C LEU A 387 11.12 0.58 4.98
N ALA A 388 10.26 1.46 4.49
CA ALA A 388 9.82 2.63 5.23
C ALA A 388 8.28 2.71 5.29
N GLY A 389 7.75 3.10 6.47
CA GLY A 389 6.31 3.22 6.65
C GLY A 389 5.93 4.16 7.79
N SER A 390 4.77 4.79 7.63
CA SER A 390 4.18 5.69 8.61
C SER A 390 3.08 5.02 9.43
N TRP A 391 3.08 5.29 10.75
CA TRP A 391 2.11 4.69 11.67
C TRP A 391 0.67 5.12 11.42
N GLN A 392 0.46 6.31 10.85
CA GLN A 392 -0.87 6.85 10.58
C GLN A 392 -1.16 6.98 9.08
N ASP A 393 -0.48 6.18 8.24
CA ASP A 393 -0.73 6.16 6.79
C ASP A 393 -2.24 6.06 6.50
N GLU A 394 -2.78 7.07 5.80
CA GLU A 394 -4.20 7.18 5.51
C GLU A 394 -4.64 6.32 4.32
N GLN A 395 -3.69 5.77 3.57
CA GLN A 395 -3.96 4.95 2.39
C GLN A 395 -3.73 3.46 2.66
N THR A 396 -2.49 3.05 2.93
CA THR A 396 -2.14 1.66 3.19
C THR A 396 -2.45 1.21 4.61
N GLY A 397 -2.73 2.14 5.48
CA GLY A 397 -3.04 1.88 6.88
C GLY A 397 -1.83 1.53 7.74
N PRO A 398 -2.03 1.37 9.05
CA PRO A 398 -0.95 1.20 10.01
C PRO A 398 -0.38 -0.23 10.05
N TYR A 399 -0.99 -1.21 9.38
CA TYR A 399 -0.72 -2.64 9.60
C TYR A 399 0.57 -3.17 8.98
N PHE A 400 1.35 -2.33 8.27
CA PHE A 400 2.67 -2.72 7.77
C PHE A 400 3.64 -3.16 8.88
N PHE A 401 3.40 -2.78 10.14
CA PHE A 401 4.25 -3.18 11.27
C PHE A 401 4.34 -4.71 11.43
N THR A 402 3.36 -5.46 10.93
CA THR A 402 3.38 -6.93 10.92
C THR A 402 4.47 -7.53 10.01
N LEU A 403 5.10 -6.71 9.15
CA LEU A 403 6.23 -7.10 8.31
C LEU A 403 7.59 -6.94 9.00
N LEU A 404 7.71 -6.09 10.03
CA LEU A 404 9.00 -5.62 10.54
C LEU A 404 9.89 -6.73 11.09
N ASP A 405 9.33 -7.83 11.57
CA ASP A 405 10.06 -9.03 12.06
C ASP A 405 10.15 -10.16 11.01
N ARG A 406 9.47 -10.03 9.86
CA ARG A 406 9.29 -11.15 8.92
C ARG A 406 10.43 -11.39 7.95
N PHE A 407 11.24 -10.41 7.62
CA PHE A 407 12.35 -10.56 6.66
C PHE A 407 13.52 -11.37 7.25
N THR A 408 13.28 -12.65 7.54
CA THR A 408 14.26 -13.51 8.26
C THR A 408 15.34 -14.05 7.37
N LYS A 409 15.13 -14.19 6.06
CA LYS A 409 16.15 -14.60 5.08
C LYS A 409 16.86 -13.43 4.42
N ALA A 410 16.34 -12.20 4.53
CA ALA A 410 17.01 -11.02 3.98
C ALA A 410 18.40 -10.86 4.63
N PRO A 411 19.49 -10.82 3.84
CA PRO A 411 20.85 -10.73 4.37
C PRO A 411 21.09 -9.42 5.12
N VAL A 412 20.41 -8.36 4.71
CA VAL A 412 20.38 -7.05 5.37
C VAL A 412 18.97 -6.51 5.33
N LYS A 413 18.53 -5.94 6.43
CA LYS A 413 17.28 -5.19 6.52
C LYS A 413 17.51 -3.86 7.21
N LYS A 414 17.04 -2.79 6.59
CA LYS A 414 17.03 -1.42 7.12
C LYS A 414 15.59 -0.93 7.10
N LEU A 415 15.04 -0.70 8.27
CA LEU A 415 13.64 -0.38 8.48
C LEU A 415 13.55 1.02 9.06
N SER A 416 12.84 1.94 8.40
CA SER A 416 12.58 3.31 8.88
C SER A 416 11.11 3.49 9.16
N VAL A 417 10.75 3.77 10.41
CA VAL A 417 9.35 3.91 10.82
C VAL A 417 9.13 5.25 11.54
N TYR A 418 8.00 5.86 11.31
CA TYR A 418 7.70 7.20 11.78
C TYR A 418 6.19 7.42 11.86
N ASN A 419 5.77 8.46 12.60
CA ASN A 419 4.42 8.99 12.43
C ASN A 419 4.36 9.86 11.16
N GLY A 420 3.24 9.83 10.44
CA GLY A 420 3.11 10.61 9.21
C GLY A 420 1.99 10.12 8.33
N VAL A 421 2.01 10.59 7.09
CA VAL A 421 1.06 10.28 6.02
C VAL A 421 1.73 9.56 4.87
N HIS A 422 0.95 9.09 3.93
CA HIS A 422 1.38 8.22 2.83
C HIS A 422 2.61 8.71 2.05
N PRO A 423 2.70 9.99 1.58
CA PRO A 423 3.86 10.46 0.82
C PRO A 423 5.14 10.64 1.64
N ASP A 424 5.08 10.53 2.97
CA ASP A 424 6.26 10.73 3.84
C ASP A 424 7.32 9.62 3.68
N GLY A 425 7.04 8.55 2.91
CA GLY A 425 8.04 7.62 2.41
C GLY A 425 9.14 8.29 1.58
N LEU A 426 8.86 9.47 1.01
CA LEU A 426 9.81 10.31 0.27
C LEU A 426 10.31 11.51 1.11
N ALA A 427 10.05 11.55 2.41
CA ALA A 427 10.53 12.61 3.30
C ALA A 427 12.06 12.67 3.35
N PRO A 428 12.67 13.86 3.56
CA PRO A 428 14.12 14.04 3.47
C PRO A 428 14.95 13.07 4.31
N GLN A 429 14.51 12.78 5.55
CA GLN A 429 15.20 11.86 6.46
C GLN A 429 15.10 10.40 6.02
N VAL A 430 14.03 10.01 5.32
CA VAL A 430 13.86 8.66 4.74
C VAL A 430 14.64 8.54 3.43
N LEU A 431 14.56 9.58 2.59
CA LEU A 431 15.13 9.60 1.26
C LEU A 431 16.66 9.45 1.25
N VAL A 432 17.37 10.09 2.20
CA VAL A 432 18.83 9.95 2.27
C VAL A 432 19.26 8.52 2.66
N GLU A 433 18.50 7.83 3.49
CA GLU A 433 18.77 6.44 3.86
C GLU A 433 18.41 5.48 2.72
N TRP A 434 17.28 5.71 2.05
CA TRP A 434 16.89 4.99 0.85
C TRP A 434 17.97 5.08 -0.24
N LYS A 435 18.48 6.29 -0.51
CA LYS A 435 19.57 6.51 -1.47
C LYS A 435 20.86 5.80 -1.03
N SER A 436 21.22 5.90 0.25
CA SER A 436 22.41 5.24 0.78
C SER A 436 22.31 3.72 0.66
N PHE A 437 21.15 3.15 0.91
CA PHE A 437 20.91 1.72 0.72
C PHE A 437 21.10 1.28 -0.74
N LEU A 438 20.54 2.01 -1.69
CA LEU A 438 20.70 1.71 -3.13
C LEU A 438 22.14 1.94 -3.62
N ASP A 439 22.84 2.94 -3.10
CA ASP A 439 24.25 3.14 -3.43
C ASP A 439 25.11 1.95 -2.98
N ILE A 440 24.81 1.40 -1.81
CA ILE A 440 25.57 0.27 -1.25
C ILE A 440 25.25 -1.05 -1.95
N TYR A 441 23.97 -1.37 -2.18
CA TYR A 441 23.58 -2.72 -2.62
C TYR A 441 23.33 -2.84 -4.12
N LEU A 442 23.05 -1.73 -4.82
CA LEU A 442 22.85 -1.72 -6.26
C LEU A 442 24.05 -1.12 -7.01
N ALA A 443 24.43 0.12 -6.65
CA ALA A 443 25.50 0.84 -7.35
C ALA A 443 26.91 0.44 -6.90
N GLU A 444 27.08 -0.18 -5.73
CA GLU A 444 28.36 -0.56 -5.10
C GLU A 444 29.34 0.62 -5.00
N GLN A 445 28.83 1.75 -4.51
CA GLN A 445 29.60 2.97 -4.34
C GLN A 445 29.42 3.59 -2.96
N ILE A 446 30.34 4.47 -2.57
CA ILE A 446 30.16 5.28 -1.35
C ILE A 446 28.91 6.14 -1.53
N PRO A 447 27.95 6.06 -0.59
CA PRO A 447 26.72 6.83 -0.70
C PRO A 447 26.98 8.33 -0.85
N ASN A 448 26.31 8.95 -1.82
CA ASN A 448 26.37 10.39 -2.00
C ASN A 448 25.13 10.92 -2.71
N ILE A 449 24.85 12.20 -2.52
CA ILE A 449 23.82 12.95 -3.27
C ILE A 449 24.52 14.14 -3.89
N SER A 450 24.36 14.33 -5.21
CA SER A 450 25.06 15.38 -5.95
C SER A 450 24.77 16.78 -5.37
N PRO A 451 25.71 17.72 -5.40
CA PRO A 451 25.51 19.09 -4.93
C PRO A 451 24.34 19.80 -5.64
N LEU A 452 24.11 19.48 -6.91
CA LEU A 452 22.99 20.05 -7.68
C LEU A 452 21.65 19.59 -7.11
N VAL A 453 21.48 18.28 -6.83
CA VAL A 453 20.27 17.73 -6.23
C VAL A 453 20.04 18.32 -4.85
N ARG A 454 21.09 18.43 -4.01
CA ARG A 454 20.99 19.09 -2.70
C ARG A 454 20.53 20.55 -2.80
N THR A 455 20.97 21.26 -3.82
CA THR A 455 20.57 22.67 -4.07
C THR A 455 19.11 22.77 -4.50
N LEU A 456 18.60 21.81 -5.27
CA LEU A 456 17.22 21.79 -5.77
C LEU A 456 16.22 21.23 -4.75
N ALA A 457 16.68 20.38 -3.84
CA ALA A 457 15.84 19.65 -2.90
C ALA A 457 14.87 20.54 -2.09
N PRO A 458 15.27 21.72 -1.53
CA PRO A 458 14.33 22.57 -0.81
C PRO A 458 13.16 23.07 -1.65
N THR A 459 13.39 23.30 -2.94
CA THR A 459 12.34 23.74 -3.87
C THR A 459 11.41 22.57 -4.22
N LEU A 460 11.97 21.40 -4.49
CA LEU A 460 11.19 20.19 -4.78
C LEU A 460 10.35 19.76 -3.56
N PHE A 461 10.92 19.79 -2.36
CA PHE A 461 10.15 19.49 -1.15
C PHE A 461 9.05 20.51 -0.86
N LYS A 462 9.25 21.77 -1.22
CA LYS A 462 8.20 22.78 -1.11
C LYS A 462 7.01 22.45 -2.02
N GLU A 463 7.25 21.93 -3.21
CA GLU A 463 6.16 21.48 -4.10
C GLU A 463 5.44 20.23 -3.55
N ILE A 464 6.20 19.28 -2.97
CA ILE A 464 5.64 18.02 -2.47
C ILE A 464 4.95 18.19 -1.11
N PHE A 465 5.60 18.88 -0.17
CA PHE A 465 5.20 18.95 1.23
C PHE A 465 4.72 20.33 1.69
N GLY A 466 4.64 21.30 0.77
CA GLY A 466 4.24 22.67 1.07
C GLY A 466 5.28 23.48 1.85
N VAL A 467 6.42 22.92 2.21
CA VAL A 467 7.50 23.56 2.99
C VAL A 467 8.86 23.30 2.37
N SER A 468 9.73 24.32 2.44
CA SER A 468 11.12 24.22 1.97
C SER A 468 11.96 23.51 3.04
N ILE A 469 12.63 22.41 2.67
CA ILE A 469 13.39 21.57 3.59
C ILE A 469 14.71 21.20 2.92
N ASP A 470 15.82 21.34 3.67
CA ASP A 470 17.12 20.86 3.22
C ASP A 470 17.25 19.34 3.42
N LEU A 471 18.01 18.70 2.53
CA LEU A 471 18.41 17.32 2.78
C LEU A 471 19.36 17.26 3.99
N PRO A 472 19.26 16.22 4.84
CA PRO A 472 20.22 15.98 5.90
C PRO A 472 21.66 15.98 5.40
N PRO A 473 22.66 16.35 6.21
CA PRO A 473 24.08 16.30 5.85
C PRO A 473 24.47 14.91 5.35
N ASP A 474 25.47 14.88 4.47
CA ASP A 474 26.04 13.63 3.98
C ASP A 474 26.92 12.99 5.05
N ARG A 475 26.46 11.91 5.67
CA ARG A 475 27.19 11.19 6.72
C ARG A 475 28.30 10.30 6.17
N PHE A 476 28.36 10.09 4.86
CA PHE A 476 29.40 9.31 4.20
C PHE A 476 30.51 10.18 3.57
N ALA A 477 30.41 11.51 3.64
CA ALA A 477 31.38 12.44 3.02
C ALA A 477 32.83 12.22 3.46
N GLY A 478 33.08 11.60 4.64
CA GLY A 478 34.42 11.31 5.14
C GLY A 478 35.02 9.98 4.69
N TYR A 479 34.25 9.12 4.00
CA TYR A 479 34.73 7.82 3.56
C TYR A 479 35.51 7.92 2.26
N THR A 480 36.59 7.15 2.16
CA THR A 480 37.44 7.01 0.96
C THR A 480 37.48 5.58 0.43
N SER A 481 36.85 4.62 1.13
CA SER A 481 36.73 3.21 0.73
C SER A 481 35.26 2.81 0.83
N PHE A 482 34.77 2.18 -0.23
CA PHE A 482 33.43 1.61 -0.30
C PHE A 482 33.24 0.50 0.74
N GLU A 483 34.23 -0.40 0.87
CA GLU A 483 34.14 -1.53 1.81
C GLU A 483 34.04 -1.06 3.26
N LEU A 484 34.73 0.04 3.62
CA LEU A 484 34.62 0.63 4.96
C LEU A 484 33.25 1.26 5.16
N ALA A 485 32.76 2.04 4.18
CA ALA A 485 31.45 2.65 4.24
C ALA A 485 30.34 1.58 4.37
N LYS A 486 30.42 0.51 3.55
CA LYS A 486 29.49 -0.62 3.59
C LYS A 486 29.55 -1.35 4.93
N ALA A 487 30.75 -1.70 5.40
CA ALA A 487 30.94 -2.42 6.65
C ALA A 487 30.41 -1.64 7.87
N ASP A 488 30.55 -0.32 7.88
CA ASP A 488 30.02 0.51 8.96
C ASP A 488 28.48 0.67 8.83
N TYR A 489 27.95 0.82 7.61
CA TYR A 489 26.50 0.81 7.37
C TYR A 489 25.84 -0.49 7.83
N GLU A 490 26.46 -1.64 7.57
CA GLU A 490 25.94 -2.96 7.95
C GLU A 490 25.92 -3.19 9.48
N LYS A 491 26.83 -2.53 10.23
CA LYS A 491 26.86 -2.58 11.71
C LYS A 491 25.73 -1.76 12.35
N GLU A 492 25.15 -0.80 11.63
CA GLU A 492 24.08 0.01 12.16
C GLU A 492 22.83 -0.84 12.46
N ALA A 493 22.11 -0.45 13.49
CA ALA A 493 20.86 -1.10 13.89
C ALA A 493 19.88 -1.21 12.73
N SER A 494 19.15 -2.31 12.66
CA SER A 494 18.23 -2.58 11.55
C SER A 494 16.95 -1.76 11.58
N LEU A 495 16.51 -1.31 12.76
CA LEU A 495 15.29 -0.51 12.91
C LEU A 495 15.65 0.91 13.36
N ARG A 496 15.20 1.89 12.60
CA ARG A 496 15.28 3.32 12.87
C ARG A 496 13.88 3.86 13.10
N VAL A 497 13.68 4.51 14.23
CA VAL A 497 12.40 5.14 14.60
C VAL A 497 12.59 6.65 14.64
N ILE A 498 11.85 7.38 13.82
CA ILE A 498 11.83 8.83 13.78
C ILE A 498 10.66 9.30 14.65
N PHE A 499 10.96 9.99 15.74
CA PHE A 499 9.96 10.48 16.69
C PHE A 499 9.51 11.90 16.35
N GLU A 500 8.23 12.15 16.63
CA GLU A 500 7.61 13.46 16.48
C GLU A 500 7.89 14.07 15.10
N ASN A 501 7.74 13.25 14.05
CA ASN A 501 7.79 13.71 12.67
C ASN A 501 6.67 14.75 12.47
N GLY A 502 7.02 15.98 12.10
CA GLY A 502 6.13 17.14 12.10
C GLY A 502 6.39 18.13 13.24
N GLY A 503 7.09 17.70 14.29
CA GLY A 503 7.39 18.53 15.47
C GLY A 503 8.64 19.39 15.36
N ALA A 504 9.48 19.17 14.34
CA ALA A 504 10.65 20.01 14.07
C ALA A 504 10.25 21.34 13.37
N SER A 505 11.23 22.20 13.10
CA SER A 505 11.00 23.46 12.39
C SER A 505 11.28 23.29 10.87
N PRO A 506 10.42 23.85 10.01
CA PRO A 506 9.12 24.46 10.30
C PRO A 506 8.07 23.44 10.77
N SER A 507 7.13 23.86 11.62
CA SER A 507 6.09 22.99 12.16
C SER A 507 5.29 22.34 11.03
N GLY A 508 4.99 21.04 11.17
CA GLY A 508 4.30 20.24 10.17
C GLY A 508 5.19 19.74 9.02
N ALA A 509 6.46 20.14 8.96
CA ALA A 509 7.40 19.56 7.99
C ALA A 509 7.65 18.06 8.29
N PRO A 510 7.87 17.20 7.28
CA PRO A 510 8.19 15.79 7.49
C PRO A 510 9.63 15.63 8.03
N ILE A 511 9.87 16.17 9.21
CA ILE A 511 11.13 16.13 9.95
C ILE A 511 10.83 15.78 11.40
N GLY A 512 11.44 14.70 11.88
CA GLY A 512 11.36 14.30 13.28
C GLY A 512 12.24 15.16 14.21
N THR A 513 11.85 15.28 15.47
CA THR A 513 12.64 16.00 16.48
C THR A 513 13.87 15.22 16.91
N HIS A 514 13.81 13.88 16.90
CA HIS A 514 14.92 13.00 17.21
C HIS A 514 14.67 11.58 16.65
N GLU A 515 15.71 10.79 16.69
CA GLU A 515 15.70 9.40 16.24
C GLU A 515 16.23 8.46 17.32
N MET A 516 15.71 7.23 17.29
CA MET A 516 16.23 6.12 18.08
C MET A 516 16.40 4.90 17.17
N SER A 517 17.44 4.13 17.41
CA SER A 517 17.77 2.94 16.62
C SER A 517 17.75 1.68 17.50
N PHE A 518 17.22 0.58 16.96
CA PHE A 518 17.04 -0.69 17.66
C PHE A 518 17.48 -1.87 16.80
N ALA A 519 17.86 -2.96 17.46
CA ALA A 519 18.34 -4.17 16.77
C ALA A 519 17.24 -4.85 15.92
N GLY A 520 15.96 -4.59 16.19
CA GLY A 520 14.85 -5.17 15.43
C GLY A 520 13.50 -4.91 16.09
N TRP A 521 12.49 -5.55 15.54
CA TRP A 521 11.11 -5.53 16.00
C TRP A 521 10.68 -6.96 16.43
N PRO A 522 9.87 -7.13 17.52
CA PRO A 522 9.47 -6.10 18.51
C PRO A 522 10.67 -5.48 19.21
N VAL A 523 10.54 -4.19 19.61
CA VAL A 523 11.64 -3.45 20.18
C VAL A 523 12.02 -3.99 21.58
N PRO A 524 13.29 -4.39 21.81
CA PRO A 524 13.72 -4.83 23.12
C PRO A 524 13.57 -3.74 24.19
N GLY A 525 13.09 -4.14 25.37
CA GLY A 525 12.86 -3.21 26.49
C GLY A 525 11.50 -2.54 26.49
N VAL A 526 10.66 -2.79 25.51
CA VAL A 526 9.23 -2.43 25.60
C VAL A 526 8.54 -3.37 26.58
N VAL A 527 7.81 -2.79 27.51
CA VAL A 527 7.01 -3.48 28.51
C VAL A 527 5.53 -3.10 28.36
N ALA A 528 4.64 -4.06 28.60
CA ALA A 528 3.22 -3.81 28.63
C ALA A 528 2.84 -3.12 29.93
N GLU A 529 2.34 -1.90 29.87
CA GLU A 529 1.81 -1.16 31.02
C GLU A 529 0.28 -1.16 30.95
N ARG A 530 -0.38 -1.74 31.95
CA ARG A 530 -1.85 -1.82 32.03
C ARG A 530 -2.39 -0.72 32.94
N LEU A 531 -3.37 0.02 32.42
CA LEU A 531 -4.14 1.01 33.18
C LEU A 531 -5.63 0.61 33.12
N TYR A 532 -6.25 0.46 34.29
CA TYR A 532 -7.66 0.08 34.42
C TYR A 532 -8.56 1.30 34.37
N PHE A 533 -9.71 1.13 33.75
CA PHE A 533 -10.80 2.10 33.74
C PHE A 533 -11.45 2.18 35.12
N GLN A 534 -11.63 3.40 35.62
CA GLN A 534 -12.21 3.65 36.95
C GLN A 534 -13.60 4.26 36.84
N PRO A 535 -14.45 4.10 37.87
CA PRO A 535 -15.81 4.67 37.89
C PRO A 535 -15.89 6.20 37.77
N ASP A 536 -14.85 6.90 38.18
CA ASP A 536 -14.74 8.36 38.08
C ASP A 536 -14.23 8.87 36.70
N GLY A 537 -14.04 7.98 35.73
CA GLY A 537 -13.48 8.31 34.41
C GLY A 537 -11.96 8.39 34.38
N SER A 538 -11.27 8.02 35.47
CA SER A 538 -9.81 7.99 35.49
C SER A 538 -9.23 6.67 34.98
N LEU A 539 -7.95 6.68 34.56
CA LEU A 539 -7.10 5.53 34.28
C LEU A 539 -6.14 5.34 35.45
N SER A 540 -6.07 4.11 35.99
CA SER A 540 -5.23 3.77 37.14
C SER A 540 -4.52 2.43 36.96
N ALA A 541 -3.29 2.31 37.50
CA ALA A 541 -2.60 1.02 37.58
C ALA A 541 -3.29 0.07 38.59
N ALA A 542 -4.05 0.60 39.54
CA ALA A 542 -4.84 -0.20 40.48
C ALA A 542 -6.13 -0.69 39.82
N ALA A 543 -6.47 -1.96 40.02
CA ALA A 543 -7.75 -2.51 39.59
C ALA A 543 -8.92 -1.72 40.25
N PRO A 544 -10.07 -1.59 39.56
CA PRO A 544 -11.23 -0.92 40.12
C PRO A 544 -11.81 -1.67 41.33
N ALA A 545 -12.53 -0.94 42.18
CA ALA A 545 -13.20 -1.50 43.34
C ALA A 545 -14.33 -2.48 42.93
N PRO A 546 -14.72 -3.45 43.82
CA PRO A 546 -15.91 -4.25 43.62
C PRO A 546 -17.18 -3.39 43.50
N GLY A 547 -18.11 -3.84 42.67
CA GLY A 547 -19.37 -3.15 42.43
C GLY A 547 -19.85 -3.34 41.01
N ALA A 548 -21.00 -2.78 40.65
CA ALA A 548 -21.59 -2.92 39.32
C ALA A 548 -21.36 -1.65 38.44
N ALA A 549 -20.23 -0.97 38.59
CA ALA A 549 -19.99 0.23 37.83
C ALA A 549 -19.75 -0.04 36.36
N ALA A 550 -20.49 0.67 35.50
CA ALA A 550 -20.33 0.67 34.04
C ALA A 550 -20.77 2.02 33.48
N SER A 551 -20.19 2.39 32.35
CA SER A 551 -20.61 3.55 31.55
C SER A 551 -21.13 3.10 30.20
N GLN A 552 -22.03 3.88 29.60
CA GLN A 552 -22.65 3.52 28.32
C GLN A 552 -22.49 4.63 27.28
N PHE A 553 -22.55 4.24 26.02
CA PHE A 553 -22.65 5.13 24.86
C PHE A 553 -23.63 4.57 23.85
N VAL A 554 -24.16 5.46 23.02
CA VAL A 554 -25.08 5.14 21.93
C VAL A 554 -24.30 5.18 20.63
N LEU A 555 -24.41 4.11 19.83
CA LEU A 555 -23.83 4.07 18.49
C LEU A 555 -24.43 5.22 17.64
N ASP A 556 -23.56 5.95 16.98
CA ASP A 556 -23.94 6.97 16.02
C ASP A 556 -23.88 6.40 14.60
N PRO A 557 -25.02 6.09 13.95
CA PRO A 557 -25.02 5.45 12.64
C PRO A 557 -24.42 6.33 11.53
N ALA A 558 -24.28 7.64 11.76
CA ALA A 558 -23.69 8.58 10.80
C ALA A 558 -22.17 8.72 10.95
N ALA A 559 -21.56 8.21 12.04
CA ALA A 559 -20.14 8.38 12.31
C ALA A 559 -19.27 7.80 11.19
N GLY A 560 -19.58 6.59 10.73
CA GLY A 560 -18.78 5.88 9.74
C GLY A 560 -18.52 6.63 8.43
N GLN A 561 -19.40 7.55 8.07
CA GLN A 561 -19.28 8.33 6.82
C GLN A 561 -18.74 9.74 7.03
N ARG A 562 -18.45 10.14 8.26
CA ARG A 562 -17.88 11.46 8.55
C ARG A 562 -16.37 11.50 8.35
N GLY A 563 -15.88 12.63 7.84
CA GLY A 563 -14.46 12.95 7.76
C GLY A 563 -14.09 14.03 8.78
N ILE A 564 -12.79 14.15 9.03
CA ILE A 564 -12.23 15.10 9.98
C ILE A 564 -11.52 16.29 9.32
N LEU A 565 -11.43 16.33 8.00
CA LEU A 565 -10.86 17.48 7.28
C LEU A 565 -11.90 18.58 7.17
N ALA A 566 -11.48 19.81 7.45
CA ALA A 566 -12.28 20.97 7.18
C ALA A 566 -12.53 21.15 5.67
N PRO A 567 -13.65 21.76 5.26
CA PRO A 567 -13.92 21.97 3.83
C PRO A 567 -12.77 22.69 3.11
N GLY A 568 -12.22 22.10 2.07
CA GLY A 568 -11.12 22.62 1.26
C GLY A 568 -9.73 22.44 1.89
N ALA A 569 -9.60 21.76 3.02
CA ALA A 569 -8.30 21.41 3.57
C ALA A 569 -7.69 20.23 2.78
N ALA A 570 -6.36 20.27 2.58
CA ALA A 570 -5.59 19.18 2.00
C ALA A 570 -4.84 18.44 3.11
N LEU A 571 -4.98 17.11 3.12
CA LEU A 571 -4.36 16.26 4.15
C LEU A 571 -2.83 16.35 4.15
N TRP A 572 -2.23 16.55 2.99
CA TRP A 572 -0.76 16.57 2.84
C TRP A 572 -0.13 17.93 3.06
N ASP A 573 -0.94 18.96 3.34
CA ASP A 573 -0.41 20.23 3.78
C ASP A 573 0.44 20.07 5.05
N PRO A 574 1.40 20.96 5.32
CA PRO A 574 2.19 20.91 6.55
C PRO A 574 1.34 20.88 7.81
N LEU A 575 0.30 21.70 7.83
CA LEU A 575 -0.67 21.82 8.93
C LEU A 575 -2.09 21.77 8.33
N PRO A 576 -2.64 20.57 8.06
CA PRO A 576 -3.99 20.44 7.51
C PRO A 576 -5.03 21.09 8.41
N GLY A 577 -6.05 21.69 7.78
CA GLY A 577 -7.22 22.17 8.50
C GLY A 577 -8.09 20.99 8.95
N TYR A 578 -8.25 20.80 10.27
CA TYR A 578 -9.11 19.76 10.82
C TYR A 578 -10.39 20.32 11.42
N ASP A 579 -11.50 19.59 11.27
CA ASP A 579 -12.76 19.76 11.99
C ASP A 579 -12.94 18.60 13.00
N TRP A 580 -11.89 18.32 13.76
CA TRP A 580 -11.89 17.26 14.77
C TRP A 580 -12.59 17.72 16.05
N LYS A 581 -13.78 17.19 16.30
CA LYS A 581 -14.63 17.56 17.43
C LYS A 581 -14.53 16.54 18.56
N GLN A 582 -14.72 17.01 19.81
CA GLN A 582 -14.93 16.09 20.91
C GLN A 582 -16.27 15.36 20.71
N PRO A 583 -16.34 14.02 20.97
CA PRO A 583 -17.60 13.30 20.95
C PRO A 583 -18.64 13.98 21.85
N ALA A 584 -19.90 13.98 21.40
CA ALA A 584 -21.00 14.46 22.22
C ALA A 584 -21.16 13.58 23.49
N VAL A 585 -21.61 14.16 24.58
CA VAL A 585 -21.87 13.40 25.80
C VAL A 585 -22.87 12.28 25.50
N GLY A 586 -22.48 11.03 25.82
CA GLY A 586 -23.29 9.84 25.56
C GLY A 586 -23.03 9.16 24.20
N SER A 587 -22.18 9.71 23.32
CA SER A 587 -21.74 9.04 22.09
C SER A 587 -20.39 8.33 22.23
N ALA A 588 -19.73 8.45 23.37
CA ALA A 588 -18.46 7.79 23.70
C ALA A 588 -18.37 7.48 25.18
N VAL A 589 -17.41 6.65 25.58
CA VAL A 589 -16.88 6.60 26.94
C VAL A 589 -15.41 6.97 26.91
N ILE A 590 -14.98 7.84 27.83
CA ILE A 590 -13.63 8.43 27.83
C ILE A 590 -13.00 8.27 29.21
N PHE A 591 -11.72 7.87 29.23
CA PHE A 591 -10.95 7.69 30.45
C PHE A 591 -9.59 8.41 30.33
N GLU A 592 -9.14 9.03 31.45
CA GLU A 592 -7.93 9.87 31.47
C GLU A 592 -6.99 9.47 32.60
N SER A 593 -5.69 9.41 32.33
CA SER A 593 -4.70 9.22 33.39
C SER A 593 -4.54 10.47 34.25
N ALA A 594 -3.95 10.31 35.43
CA ALA A 594 -3.35 11.43 36.15
C ALA A 594 -2.26 12.08 35.29
N ALA A 595 -1.91 13.34 35.56
CA ALA A 595 -0.77 13.99 34.93
C ALA A 595 0.51 13.17 35.16
N LEU A 596 1.26 12.87 34.10
CA LEU A 596 2.49 12.11 34.16
C LEU A 596 3.56 12.87 34.97
N THR A 597 4.24 12.15 35.85
CA THR A 597 5.35 12.67 36.65
C THR A 597 6.72 12.47 36.01
N VAL A 598 6.79 11.60 35.00
CA VAL A 598 7.96 11.34 34.16
C VAL A 598 7.50 11.21 32.71
N ASP A 599 8.40 11.46 31.77
CA ASP A 599 8.12 11.19 30.36
C ASP A 599 7.84 9.68 30.14
N LYS A 600 6.91 9.38 29.24
CA LYS A 600 6.68 8.02 28.76
C LYS A 600 6.91 7.96 27.25
N VAL A 601 7.94 7.25 26.85
CA VAL A 601 8.17 6.91 25.46
C VAL A 601 7.43 5.61 25.17
N MET A 602 6.52 5.63 24.21
CA MET A 602 5.77 4.46 23.78
C MET A 602 6.17 4.08 22.36
N LEU A 603 6.34 2.78 22.13
CA LEU A 603 6.74 2.25 20.82
C LEU A 603 6.23 0.81 20.65
N GLY A 604 5.25 0.61 19.80
CA GLY A 604 4.63 -0.68 19.57
C GLY A 604 3.13 -0.59 19.38
N SER A 605 2.46 -1.71 19.32
CA SER A 605 1.01 -1.81 19.36
C SER A 605 0.48 -1.79 20.79
N GLY A 606 -0.79 -1.49 20.97
CA GLY A 606 -1.48 -1.55 22.26
C GLY A 606 -2.79 -2.33 22.17
N SER A 607 -3.50 -2.42 23.28
CA SER A 607 -4.82 -3.06 23.35
C SER A 607 -5.73 -2.31 24.32
N VAL A 608 -7.00 -2.15 23.95
CA VAL A 608 -8.06 -1.79 24.90
C VAL A 608 -8.89 -3.03 25.15
N ASP A 609 -8.77 -3.56 26.35
CA ASP A 609 -9.43 -4.78 26.78
C ASP A 609 -10.73 -4.42 27.49
N LEU A 610 -11.86 -4.64 26.82
CA LEU A 610 -13.19 -4.21 27.26
C LEU A 610 -13.99 -5.38 27.85
N TRP A 611 -14.64 -5.14 28.96
CA TRP A 611 -15.86 -5.83 29.31
C TRP A 611 -17.03 -5.08 28.69
N LEU A 612 -17.65 -5.68 27.68
CA LEU A 612 -18.66 -5.06 26.82
C LEU A 612 -20.01 -5.75 27.02
N SER A 613 -21.09 -4.97 27.08
CA SER A 613 -22.46 -5.45 26.95
C SER A 613 -23.21 -4.55 25.97
N SER A 614 -24.17 -5.10 25.25
CA SER A 614 -24.98 -4.36 24.26
C SER A 614 -26.43 -4.78 24.37
N ASN A 615 -27.35 -3.90 23.95
CA ASN A 615 -28.77 -4.23 23.80
C ASN A 615 -29.10 -4.82 22.42
N VAL A 616 -28.09 -4.96 21.55
CA VAL A 616 -28.19 -5.55 20.20
C VAL A 616 -27.16 -6.68 20.05
N ASP A 617 -27.20 -7.41 18.94
CA ASP A 617 -26.42 -8.62 18.70
C ASP A 617 -25.00 -8.39 18.16
N ASP A 618 -24.61 -7.12 17.94
CA ASP A 618 -23.22 -6.75 17.59
C ASP A 618 -22.88 -5.32 18.09
N ALA A 619 -21.62 -4.92 17.93
CA ALA A 619 -21.14 -3.56 18.21
C ALA A 619 -19.93 -3.25 17.33
N ASP A 620 -19.97 -2.14 16.60
CA ASP A 620 -18.80 -1.58 15.92
C ASP A 620 -18.09 -0.61 16.85
N LEU A 621 -16.84 -0.90 17.17
CA LEU A 621 -16.05 -0.19 18.17
C LEU A 621 -14.85 0.49 17.50
N GLU A 622 -14.62 1.74 17.85
CA GLU A 622 -13.35 2.44 17.67
C GLU A 622 -12.76 2.79 19.04
N VAL A 623 -11.45 2.62 19.15
CA VAL A 623 -10.69 3.12 20.30
C VAL A 623 -9.68 4.14 19.81
N ASN A 624 -9.64 5.30 20.48
CA ASN A 624 -8.70 6.35 20.15
C ASN A 624 -7.78 6.62 21.35
N LEU A 625 -6.47 6.66 21.08
CA LEU A 625 -5.46 7.12 22.02
C LEU A 625 -5.11 8.56 21.68
N SER A 626 -5.19 9.45 22.64
CA SER A 626 -4.79 10.85 22.51
C SER A 626 -3.96 11.33 23.70
N GLU A 627 -3.20 12.39 23.49
CA GLU A 627 -2.43 13.08 24.52
C GLU A 627 -3.14 14.38 24.93
N LEU A 628 -3.49 14.50 26.21
CA LEU A 628 -3.83 15.79 26.80
C LEU A 628 -2.54 16.47 27.26
N ARG A 629 -2.13 17.49 26.54
CA ARG A 629 -0.83 18.15 26.69
C ARG A 629 -0.86 19.18 27.79
N PRO A 630 0.31 19.52 28.42
CA PRO A 630 0.40 20.54 29.44
C PRO A 630 0.00 21.95 28.95
N ASP A 631 0.04 22.19 27.63
CA ASP A 631 -0.37 23.46 27.01
C ASP A 631 -1.89 23.58 26.80
N GLY A 632 -2.67 22.61 27.29
CA GLY A 632 -4.13 22.58 27.17
C GLY A 632 -4.66 22.06 25.84
N GLN A 633 -3.81 21.57 24.94
CA GLN A 633 -4.20 20.94 23.69
C GLN A 633 -4.42 19.44 23.87
N GLU A 634 -5.30 18.87 23.07
CA GLU A 634 -5.42 17.44 22.87
C GLU A 634 -4.92 17.07 21.47
N MET A 635 -4.02 16.10 21.40
CA MET A 635 -3.46 15.62 20.15
C MET A 635 -3.79 14.15 19.94
N TYR A 636 -4.26 13.79 18.74
CA TYR A 636 -4.46 12.42 18.32
C TYR A 636 -3.12 11.67 18.21
N VAL A 637 -3.11 10.40 18.64
CA VAL A 637 -1.91 9.55 18.57
C VAL A 637 -2.17 8.33 17.69
N GLN A 638 -3.17 7.49 17.98
CA GLN A 638 -3.46 6.29 17.21
C GLN A 638 -4.86 5.75 17.51
N SER A 639 -5.38 4.92 16.60
CA SER A 639 -6.68 4.26 16.72
C SER A 639 -6.59 2.74 16.58
N GLY A 640 -7.70 2.10 16.94
CA GLY A 640 -7.97 0.70 16.67
C GLY A 640 -9.46 0.44 16.49
N TRP A 641 -9.80 -0.66 15.81
CA TRP A 641 -11.19 -0.98 15.45
C TRP A 641 -11.50 -2.43 15.73
N LEU A 642 -12.76 -2.71 16.05
CA LEU A 642 -13.28 -4.08 16.16
C LEU A 642 -14.79 -4.11 16.03
N ARG A 643 -15.31 -4.94 15.14
CA ARG A 643 -16.68 -5.44 15.23
C ARG A 643 -16.73 -6.54 16.29
N ALA A 644 -17.53 -6.38 17.31
CA ALA A 644 -17.50 -7.23 18.52
C ALA A 644 -17.78 -8.70 18.24
N SER A 645 -18.54 -9.04 17.20
CA SER A 645 -18.73 -10.42 16.75
C SER A 645 -17.45 -11.07 16.25
N HIS A 646 -16.41 -10.31 15.87
CA HIS A 646 -15.08 -10.78 15.46
C HIS A 646 -14.07 -10.87 16.62
N ARG A 647 -14.50 -10.80 17.89
CA ARG A 647 -13.61 -10.78 19.06
C ARG A 647 -12.79 -12.05 19.30
N ALA A 648 -13.05 -13.13 18.57
CA ALA A 648 -12.28 -14.37 18.70
C ALA A 648 -10.80 -14.11 18.32
N LEU A 649 -9.91 -14.38 19.27
CA LEU A 649 -8.48 -14.19 19.09
C LEU A 649 -7.85 -15.33 18.29
N SER A 650 -6.83 -15.01 17.49
CA SER A 650 -5.95 -16.01 16.87
C SER A 650 -4.96 -16.57 17.90
N ALA A 651 -4.26 -17.64 17.53
CA ALA A 651 -3.20 -18.21 18.36
C ALA A 651 -1.95 -17.29 18.46
N ALA A 652 -1.83 -16.28 17.59
CA ALA A 652 -0.74 -15.33 17.59
C ALA A 652 -1.01 -14.08 18.45
N ALA A 653 -2.19 -13.99 19.06
CA ALA A 653 -2.53 -12.87 19.94
C ALA A 653 -1.58 -12.76 21.13
N THR A 654 -1.17 -11.52 21.43
CA THR A 654 -0.30 -11.19 22.56
C THR A 654 -1.01 -10.23 23.52
N GLU A 655 -0.36 -9.84 24.62
CA GLU A 655 -0.91 -8.84 25.52
C GLU A 655 -1.03 -7.47 24.84
N LEU A 656 -0.03 -7.07 24.03
CA LEU A 656 -0.01 -5.78 23.33
C LEU A 656 -0.72 -5.81 21.97
N TRP A 657 -0.91 -6.97 21.37
CA TRP A 657 -1.58 -7.08 20.07
C TRP A 657 -2.59 -8.24 20.07
N PRO A 658 -3.90 -7.94 20.21
CA PRO A 658 -4.95 -8.94 20.19
C PRO A 658 -5.31 -9.31 18.75
N GLU A 659 -4.46 -10.10 18.09
CA GLU A 659 -4.75 -10.56 16.74
C GLU A 659 -6.02 -11.39 16.70
N HIS A 660 -6.93 -11.10 15.77
CA HIS A 660 -8.23 -11.78 15.65
C HIS A 660 -8.23 -12.74 14.46
N ALA A 661 -9.08 -13.77 14.53
CA ALA A 661 -9.17 -14.79 13.50
C ALA A 661 -9.88 -14.28 12.21
N PHE A 662 -10.87 -13.42 12.33
CA PHE A 662 -11.70 -12.85 11.27
C PHE A 662 -12.37 -13.87 10.32
N THR A 663 -12.35 -15.16 10.63
CA THR A 663 -13.03 -16.18 9.83
C THR A 663 -14.52 -16.26 10.19
N LYS A 664 -15.33 -16.78 9.26
CA LYS A 664 -16.77 -16.96 9.49
C LYS A 664 -17.08 -17.92 10.65
N GLU A 665 -16.25 -18.96 10.80
CA GLU A 665 -16.40 -19.99 11.84
C GLU A 665 -16.07 -19.44 13.24
N ALA A 666 -15.25 -18.39 13.30
CA ALA A 666 -14.85 -17.75 14.56
C ALA A 666 -15.84 -16.66 15.03
N LEU A 667 -16.89 -16.38 14.27
CA LEU A 667 -17.88 -15.37 14.66
C LEU A 667 -18.56 -15.71 16.00
N GLN A 668 -18.67 -14.70 16.83
CA GLN A 668 -19.31 -14.78 18.15
C GLN A 668 -20.26 -13.60 18.34
N PRO A 669 -21.49 -13.63 17.77
CA PRO A 669 -22.48 -12.56 17.98
C PRO A 669 -22.66 -12.25 19.47
N LEU A 670 -23.01 -11.02 19.79
CA LEU A 670 -23.37 -10.63 21.15
C LEU A 670 -24.77 -11.19 21.48
N VAL A 671 -24.95 -11.48 22.76
CA VAL A 671 -26.30 -11.75 23.30
C VAL A 671 -26.75 -10.53 24.08
N PRO A 672 -27.85 -9.88 23.70
CA PRO A 672 -28.30 -8.66 24.34
C PRO A 672 -28.34 -8.76 25.87
N GLY A 673 -27.70 -7.79 26.54
CA GLY A 673 -27.58 -7.74 27.99
C GLY A 673 -26.54 -8.63 28.63
N GLN A 674 -25.86 -9.50 27.85
CA GLN A 674 -24.74 -10.30 28.39
C GLN A 674 -23.42 -9.56 28.28
N TRP A 675 -22.56 -9.74 29.27
CA TRP A 675 -21.21 -9.21 29.29
C TRP A 675 -20.23 -10.18 28.63
N VAL A 676 -19.38 -9.65 27.78
CA VAL A 676 -18.30 -10.39 27.10
C VAL A 676 -16.99 -9.62 27.18
N GLU A 677 -15.89 -10.31 27.06
CA GLU A 677 -14.58 -9.70 26.84
C GLU A 677 -14.39 -9.40 25.34
N ALA A 678 -13.97 -8.19 25.01
CA ALA A 678 -13.61 -7.77 23.65
C ALA A 678 -12.31 -6.95 23.73
N ARG A 679 -11.28 -7.41 23.05
CA ARG A 679 -9.98 -6.75 23.01
C ARG A 679 -9.82 -6.02 21.68
N VAL A 680 -9.74 -4.69 21.72
CA VAL A 680 -9.55 -3.84 20.51
C VAL A 680 -8.08 -3.49 20.38
N GLY A 681 -7.41 -3.96 19.32
CA GLY A 681 -6.00 -3.68 19.09
C GLY A 681 -5.80 -2.22 18.67
N ILE A 682 -4.94 -1.49 19.37
CA ILE A 682 -4.41 -0.20 18.91
C ILE A 682 -3.24 -0.51 17.99
N ALA A 683 -3.30 -0.04 16.73
CA ALA A 683 -2.22 -0.25 15.78
C ALA A 683 -0.89 0.31 16.31
N ALA A 684 0.23 -0.20 15.80
CA ALA A 684 1.54 0.25 16.25
C ALA A 684 1.74 1.77 16.04
N PHE A 685 2.46 2.39 16.97
CA PHE A 685 2.79 3.81 16.98
C PHE A 685 4.10 4.07 17.72
N SER A 686 4.66 5.25 17.53
CA SER A 686 5.74 5.79 18.37
C SER A 686 5.34 7.19 18.83
N HIS A 687 5.36 7.43 20.15
CA HIS A 687 5.03 8.73 20.72
C HIS A 687 5.71 8.97 22.07
N VAL A 688 5.93 10.24 22.40
CA VAL A 688 6.49 10.66 23.68
C VAL A 688 5.46 11.48 24.45
N PHE A 689 4.82 10.87 25.43
CA PHE A 689 4.00 11.57 26.40
C PHE A 689 4.90 12.26 27.42
N ARG A 690 4.85 13.59 27.48
CA ARG A 690 5.75 14.40 28.31
C ARG A 690 5.27 14.49 29.77
N VAL A 691 6.17 14.86 30.68
CA VAL A 691 5.80 15.27 32.04
C VAL A 691 4.67 16.30 32.00
N GLY A 692 3.64 16.08 32.80
CA GLY A 692 2.45 16.92 32.86
C GLY A 692 1.36 16.58 31.85
N SER A 693 1.66 15.79 30.80
CA SER A 693 0.63 15.25 29.90
C SER A 693 -0.22 14.19 30.59
N ARG A 694 -1.41 13.94 30.05
CA ARG A 694 -2.28 12.82 30.43
C ARG A 694 -2.54 11.94 29.23
N ILE A 695 -2.66 10.67 29.47
CA ILE A 695 -3.11 9.68 28.47
C ILE A 695 -4.63 9.70 28.47
N ARG A 696 -5.26 9.87 27.33
CA ARG A 696 -6.72 9.75 27.14
C ARG A 696 -7.02 8.58 26.21
N VAL A 697 -8.01 7.78 26.59
CA VAL A 697 -8.56 6.69 25.78
C VAL A 697 -10.04 6.93 25.61
N SER A 698 -10.55 6.99 24.38
CA SER A 698 -11.97 6.98 24.07
C SER A 698 -12.38 5.64 23.45
N VAL A 699 -13.62 5.24 23.70
CA VAL A 699 -14.30 4.12 23.03
C VAL A 699 -15.60 4.66 22.47
N ASP A 700 -15.77 4.61 21.16
CA ASP A 700 -16.90 5.19 20.45
C ASP A 700 -17.24 4.40 19.16
N THR A 701 -18.11 4.98 18.33
CA THR A 701 -18.46 4.43 17.01
C THR A 701 -17.34 4.75 16.01
N PRO A 702 -16.92 3.79 15.13
CA PRO A 702 -15.92 4.04 14.10
C PRO A 702 -16.24 5.22 13.18
N GLY A 703 -15.27 6.11 13.01
CA GLY A 703 -15.34 7.34 12.21
C GLY A 703 -14.86 8.56 13.00
N ASP A 704 -14.75 9.72 12.35
CA ASP A 704 -14.33 10.99 12.97
C ASP A 704 -12.89 11.02 13.56
N SER A 705 -12.03 10.02 13.27
CA SER A 705 -10.67 9.95 13.83
C SER A 705 -9.57 9.95 12.77
N ARG A 706 -9.83 9.48 11.56
CA ARG A 706 -8.86 9.41 10.47
C ARG A 706 -9.39 10.06 9.18
N ALA A 707 -8.53 10.82 8.52
CA ALA A 707 -8.81 11.32 7.19
C ALA A 707 -8.96 10.14 6.19
N ASP A 708 -9.81 10.29 5.19
CA ASP A 708 -10.05 9.36 4.09
C ASP A 708 -10.56 7.95 4.48
N TRP A 709 -10.70 7.64 5.77
CA TRP A 709 -11.32 6.40 6.21
C TRP A 709 -12.82 6.60 6.42
N ARG A 710 -13.58 5.66 5.88
CA ARG A 710 -15.04 5.56 6.03
C ARG A 710 -15.38 4.13 6.37
N PHE A 711 -16.35 3.94 7.24
CA PHE A 711 -16.71 2.62 7.73
C PHE A 711 -18.14 2.29 7.40
N ARG A 712 -18.33 1.07 6.88
CA ARG A 712 -19.67 0.50 6.72
C ARG A 712 -20.09 -0.16 8.03
N LEU A 713 -20.80 0.62 8.84
CA LEU A 713 -21.25 0.19 10.16
C LEU A 713 -22.36 -0.86 10.05
N ALA A 714 -22.49 -1.68 11.12
CA ALA A 714 -23.63 -2.56 11.29
C ALA A 714 -24.93 -1.75 11.48
N GLU A 715 -26.01 -2.22 10.87
CA GLU A 715 -27.31 -1.57 10.94
C GLU A 715 -28.18 -2.28 11.99
N PHE A 716 -28.82 -1.50 12.85
CA PHE A 716 -29.69 -2.02 13.92
C PHE A 716 -31.07 -1.40 13.87
N VAL A 717 -32.08 -2.16 14.31
CA VAL A 717 -33.43 -1.61 14.52
C VAL A 717 -33.49 -0.91 15.88
N GLY A 718 -33.64 0.40 15.87
CA GLY A 718 -33.63 1.23 17.08
C GLY A 718 -32.23 1.66 17.51
N SER A 719 -32.12 2.20 18.71
CA SER A 719 -30.85 2.69 19.25
C SER A 719 -30.01 1.52 19.77
N ALA A 720 -28.80 1.36 19.23
CA ALA A 720 -27.81 0.44 19.78
C ALA A 720 -27.06 1.14 20.92
N VAL A 721 -27.17 0.57 22.13
CA VAL A 721 -26.55 1.09 23.34
C VAL A 721 -25.52 0.08 23.83
N HIS A 722 -24.30 0.53 24.01
CA HIS A 722 -23.17 -0.27 24.44
C HIS A 722 -22.70 0.15 25.82
N ALA A 723 -22.45 -0.81 26.69
CA ALA A 723 -21.98 -0.57 28.05
C ALA A 723 -20.56 -1.12 28.22
N VAL A 724 -19.70 -0.35 28.86
CA VAL A 724 -18.31 -0.69 29.21
C VAL A 724 -18.19 -0.82 30.73
N GLY A 725 -17.81 -2.00 31.21
CA GLY A 725 -17.63 -2.28 32.64
C GLY A 725 -16.32 -1.68 33.16
N HIS A 726 -16.36 -1.17 34.39
CA HIS A 726 -15.18 -0.67 35.10
C HIS A 726 -15.28 -0.95 36.60
N SER A 727 -15.53 -2.21 36.94
CA SER A 727 -15.54 -2.74 38.30
C SER A 727 -14.58 -3.93 38.44
N ALA A 728 -14.33 -4.40 39.66
CA ALA A 728 -13.45 -5.54 39.88
C ALA A 728 -13.92 -6.82 39.17
N GLU A 729 -15.23 -6.99 38.97
CA GLU A 729 -15.84 -8.11 38.26
C GLU A 729 -15.78 -7.93 36.73
N ARG A 730 -15.58 -6.72 36.26
CA ARG A 730 -15.55 -6.32 34.83
C ARG A 730 -14.49 -5.26 34.59
N PRO A 731 -13.20 -5.60 34.76
CA PRO A 731 -12.11 -4.62 34.78
C PRO A 731 -11.61 -4.29 33.36
N SER A 732 -12.32 -3.43 32.66
CA SER A 732 -11.80 -2.90 31.39
C SER A 732 -10.51 -2.10 31.63
N SER A 733 -9.62 -2.12 30.64
CA SER A 733 -8.30 -1.53 30.74
C SER A 733 -7.71 -1.18 29.38
N VAL A 734 -6.67 -0.35 29.38
CA VAL A 734 -5.77 -0.17 28.23
C VAL A 734 -4.40 -0.75 28.58
N VAL A 735 -3.75 -1.39 27.58
CA VAL A 735 -2.38 -1.91 27.67
C VAL A 735 -1.53 -1.17 26.65
N LEU A 736 -0.48 -0.51 27.13
CA LEU A 736 0.34 0.39 26.32
C LEU A 736 1.81 -0.08 26.23
N PRO A 737 2.48 0.11 25.08
CA PRO A 737 3.85 -0.37 24.83
C PRO A 737 4.88 0.64 25.34
N VAL A 738 5.22 0.64 26.62
CA VAL A 738 6.15 1.60 27.22
C VAL A 738 7.59 1.13 27.06
N LEU A 739 8.44 1.97 26.48
CA LEU A 739 9.88 1.73 26.39
C LEU A 739 10.53 2.11 27.74
N ALA A 740 10.87 1.10 28.53
CA ALA A 740 11.38 1.29 29.89
C ALA A 740 12.66 2.12 29.93
N GLY A 741 12.71 3.10 30.81
CA GLY A 741 13.88 3.96 31.04
C GLY A 741 14.18 4.98 29.93
N ALA A 742 13.35 5.05 28.88
CA ALA A 742 13.48 6.09 27.87
C ALA A 742 12.78 7.39 28.31
N ALA A 743 13.34 8.52 27.88
CA ALA A 743 12.80 9.85 28.12
C ALA A 743 12.87 10.70 26.85
N ALA A 744 12.12 11.80 26.85
CA ALA A 744 12.20 12.79 25.79
C ALA A 744 13.61 13.37 25.66
N LYS A 745 14.07 13.56 24.43
CA LYS A 745 15.38 14.19 24.13
C LYS A 745 15.25 15.68 23.79
N THR A 746 14.05 16.16 23.62
CA THR A 746 13.73 17.52 23.17
C THR A 746 12.67 18.14 24.06
N ALA A 747 12.51 19.45 24.01
CA ALA A 747 11.36 20.13 24.60
C ALA A 747 10.07 19.72 23.91
N LEU A 748 8.93 19.93 24.56
CA LEU A 748 7.60 19.67 23.97
C LEU A 748 7.43 20.51 22.69
N PRO A 749 7.26 19.86 21.52
CA PRO A 749 7.05 20.58 20.26
C PRO A 749 5.67 21.27 20.22
N PRO A 750 5.43 22.20 19.29
CA PRO A 750 4.08 22.74 19.06
C PRO A 750 3.07 21.64 18.74
N CYS A 751 1.78 21.89 18.96
CA CYS A 751 0.70 21.00 18.50
C CYS A 751 0.27 21.37 17.07
N PRO A 752 0.18 20.40 16.16
CA PRO A 752 0.49 18.98 16.31
C PRO A 752 2.01 18.72 16.30
N SER A 753 2.46 17.84 17.17
CA SER A 753 3.83 17.31 17.14
C SER A 753 3.96 16.04 16.29
N LEU A 754 2.86 15.50 15.82
CA LEU A 754 2.79 14.39 14.87
C LEU A 754 2.28 14.91 13.52
N ARG A 755 3.05 14.68 12.45
CA ARG A 755 2.75 15.21 11.13
C ARG A 755 1.37 14.81 10.65
N ALA A 756 0.64 15.82 10.18
CA ALA A 756 -0.70 15.70 9.66
C ALA A 756 -1.66 14.94 10.60
N GLN A 757 -1.46 15.05 11.91
CA GLN A 757 -2.41 14.57 12.89
C GLN A 757 -3.15 15.75 13.55
N GLN A 758 -4.40 15.50 13.94
CA GLN A 758 -5.27 16.55 14.45
C GLN A 758 -4.92 16.97 15.89
N CYS A 759 -5.07 18.27 16.13
CA CYS A 759 -5.02 18.90 17.45
C CYS A 759 -6.28 19.72 17.70
N ARG A 760 -6.72 19.76 18.95
CA ARG A 760 -7.83 20.63 19.41
C ARG A 760 -7.60 21.12 20.82
N GLN A 761 -8.39 22.11 21.27
CA GLN A 761 -8.45 22.46 22.69
C GLN A 761 -9.03 21.28 23.48
N SER A 762 -8.36 20.88 24.54
CA SER A 762 -8.84 19.82 25.42
C SER A 762 -10.10 20.26 26.17
N GLN A 763 -11.05 19.34 26.30
CA GLN A 763 -12.30 19.58 27.02
C GLN A 763 -12.54 18.41 27.98
N ALA A 764 -13.10 18.70 29.14
CA ALA A 764 -13.55 17.67 30.08
C ALA A 764 -14.71 16.86 29.46
N TYR A 765 -14.78 15.58 29.80
CA TYR A 765 -15.87 14.70 29.36
C TYR A 765 -16.50 14.00 30.57
N ALA A 766 -17.81 13.82 30.54
CA ALA A 766 -18.55 13.10 31.58
C ALA A 766 -19.19 11.85 30.97
N ASN A 767 -18.76 10.68 31.41
CA ASN A 767 -19.35 9.41 31.01
C ASN A 767 -20.79 9.28 31.53
N ILE A 768 -21.67 8.69 30.73
CA ILE A 768 -23.03 8.37 31.17
C ILE A 768 -23.00 7.02 31.89
N PRO A 769 -23.35 6.96 33.19
CA PRO A 769 -23.40 5.69 33.90
C PRO A 769 -24.53 4.81 33.38
N VAL A 770 -24.34 3.49 33.43
CA VAL A 770 -25.44 2.53 33.21
C VAL A 770 -26.41 2.68 34.39
N PRO A 771 -27.72 2.78 34.14
CA PRO A 771 -28.76 2.94 35.17
C PRO A 771 -28.79 1.80 36.18
#